data_94f42947f423ff4d4429c0fc41fc8d67
#
_entry.id   94f42947f423ff4d4429c0fc41fc8d67
#
_cell.length_a   1.000
_cell.length_b   1.000
_cell.length_c   1.000
_cell.angle_alpha   90.00
_cell.angle_beta   90.00
_cell.angle_gamma   90.00
#
_symmetry.space_group_name_H-M   'P 1'
#
loop_
_entity.id
_entity.type
_entity.pdbx_description
1 polymer ?
#
loop_
_entity_poly.entity_id
_entity_poly.type
_entity_poly.pdbx_seq_one_letter_code
_entity_poly.pdbx_strand_id
1 'polypeptide(L)'
;MKFPIRAKTAIALAISGTLATGASLASAQVLEEVIVTAQKREQSLMDVPISIATMSGERFTSLFEGGADVRALSTRVPGLYIESSNGRVAPRFYIRGLGNSDFDLAASQPVSVIMDEVVKENVVLKSFPIFDIDRVEVLRGPQGSLFGRNTTAGIVKFESFKPTEEFTGRAKLDVGDYGTVNFEGAVGGGITDNLQGRVAVLTQNRDDWIDNDYTGESDALGEIEEKAIKGFLAWQPTDNIDVLFGAHYRDLEGTSSLFRANVLTTGDNDLNENYDRETVYFDEGDGNPQEYDNDGYNLKVGWDIGAYTLTSITAYENANGYSFGDIDGGFGAVFLPEMGPGFIPFPSATQDDADVEQFTQELRINNNDAERLFWQAGVFYFDADLDVKTDPGFTDPTTVSHSNESWAVFGQGDYYLTDQWTLTAGIRWTYDDKELDAPAGQSTDIDDDQVSGNLSLAYNMSDNSMVWGKIASGFRGPSIQGRDVAFGGVSSVADSETINSIEFGYKAEFLDNRARLNAAVYYYEVDDIQFSVVGGDGNSVTVINADSSNAAGMELDLQFLVNEYVDLTFGYAYVDTEIDDSNLEVATCGSRLCTPTDPTRLGLDQFGQPILFANIDGNPFPQAPETTLSFTASFRYPVSRGEIFAFTDWAMQGDTNIFLYETKEYKTEDQFEGGLRAGYRQTSGDYDWEVAAFVRNITDEENIQGGVDFNNNTAFDNEPRIWGGSVSVEF
;
A
#
# COMPACT_ATOMS: atom_id res chain seq x y z
N MET A 1 19.23 19.92 5.05
CA MET A 1 19.50 18.84 4.07
C MET A 1 21.00 18.70 3.85
N LYS A 2 21.65 17.81 4.55
CA LYS A 2 23.06 17.47 4.34
C LYS A 2 23.12 16.08 3.75
N PHE A 3 23.11 15.96 2.42
CA PHE A 3 23.33 14.67 1.76
C PHE A 3 24.70 14.10 2.14
N PRO A 4 24.82 12.84 2.48
CA PRO A 4 26.11 12.22 2.70
C PRO A 4 26.94 12.29 1.40
N ILE A 5 28.19 12.74 1.51
CA ILE A 5 29.10 13.05 0.38
C ILE A 5 29.31 11.86 -0.58
N ARG A 6 29.07 10.64 -0.12
CA ARG A 6 29.22 9.40 -0.93
C ARG A 6 28.10 9.19 -1.97
N ALA A 7 26.87 9.57 -1.67
CA ALA A 7 25.75 9.45 -2.62
C ALA A 7 25.87 10.45 -3.78
N LYS A 8 26.39 11.66 -3.53
CA LYS A 8 26.61 12.70 -4.56
C LYS A 8 27.60 12.25 -5.66
N THR A 9 28.54 11.39 -5.33
CA THR A 9 29.57 10.93 -6.26
C THR A 9 29.05 9.79 -7.16
N ALA A 10 28.16 8.93 -6.67
CA ALA A 10 27.59 7.84 -7.44
C ALA A 10 26.60 8.32 -8.52
N ILE A 11 25.74 9.28 -8.18
CA ILE A 11 24.79 9.88 -9.13
C ILE A 11 25.51 10.69 -10.21
N ALA A 12 26.55 11.44 -9.84
CA ALA A 12 27.34 12.21 -10.79
C ALA A 12 28.16 11.33 -11.77
N LEU A 13 28.58 10.12 -11.36
CA LEU A 13 29.29 9.18 -12.25
C LEU A 13 28.36 8.44 -13.23
N ALA A 14 27.12 8.14 -12.82
CA ALA A 14 26.14 7.53 -13.71
C ALA A 14 25.70 8.46 -14.85
N ILE A 15 25.61 9.77 -14.59
CA ILE A 15 25.20 10.79 -15.58
C ILE A 15 26.35 11.18 -16.53
N SER A 16 27.61 11.10 -16.10
CA SER A 16 28.75 11.56 -16.89
C SER A 16 29.28 10.54 -17.92
N GLY A 17 28.89 9.29 -17.86
CA GLY A 17 29.42 8.21 -18.70
C GLY A 17 28.74 8.03 -20.08
N THR A 18 27.58 8.61 -20.31
CA THR A 18 26.71 8.27 -21.45
C THR A 18 26.60 9.32 -22.55
N LEU A 19 27.31 10.44 -22.47
CA LEU A 19 27.11 11.58 -23.39
C LEU A 19 28.01 11.64 -24.62
N ALA A 20 28.71 10.60 -24.98
CA ALA A 20 29.54 10.62 -26.19
C ALA A 20 29.50 9.29 -26.97
N THR A 21 28.55 9.16 -27.92
CA THR A 21 28.80 8.56 -29.25
C THR A 21 27.54 8.54 -30.12
N GLY A 22 27.62 9.10 -31.34
CA GLY A 22 27.03 8.57 -32.58
C GLY A 22 25.57 8.84 -32.88
N ALA A 23 25.25 9.97 -33.53
CA ALA A 23 24.00 10.14 -34.24
C ALA A 23 23.89 9.23 -35.46
N SER A 24 23.20 8.14 -35.39
CA SER A 24 22.58 7.46 -36.52
C SER A 24 21.07 7.77 -36.46
N LEU A 25 20.47 8.06 -37.64
CA LEU A 25 19.05 8.30 -37.81
C LEU A 25 18.30 6.98 -37.58
N ALA A 26 18.08 6.62 -36.34
CA ALA A 26 17.17 5.56 -35.94
C ALA A 26 15.76 6.15 -35.85
N SER A 27 14.76 5.36 -36.18
CA SER A 27 13.35 5.68 -35.92
C SER A 27 13.23 6.07 -34.43
N ALA A 28 12.80 7.28 -34.14
CA ALA A 28 12.69 7.72 -32.75
C ALA A 28 11.65 6.83 -32.05
N GLN A 29 12.09 6.02 -31.08
CA GLN A 29 11.18 5.30 -30.20
C GLN A 29 10.41 6.34 -29.41
N VAL A 30 9.10 6.21 -29.33
CA VAL A 30 8.19 7.09 -28.57
C VAL A 30 7.70 6.33 -27.35
N LEU A 31 7.29 7.06 -26.32
CA LEU A 31 6.61 6.47 -25.16
C LEU A 31 5.28 5.87 -25.62
N GLU A 32 4.97 4.71 -25.11
CA GLU A 32 3.68 4.07 -25.34
C GLU A 32 2.58 4.85 -24.62
N GLU A 33 1.38 4.85 -25.21
CA GLU A 33 0.19 5.39 -24.57
C GLU A 33 -0.12 4.57 -23.30
N VAL A 34 -0.38 5.26 -22.19
CA VAL A 34 -0.77 4.64 -20.93
C VAL A 34 -2.28 4.75 -20.78
N ILE A 35 -2.96 3.62 -20.78
CA ILE A 35 -4.39 3.52 -20.52
C ILE A 35 -4.61 3.30 -19.02
N VAL A 36 -5.52 4.05 -18.43
CA VAL A 36 -5.92 3.96 -17.02
C VAL A 36 -7.43 3.76 -16.90
N THR A 37 -7.84 3.21 -15.76
CA THR A 37 -9.26 2.95 -15.45
C THR A 37 -9.72 3.76 -14.21
N ALA A 38 -9.08 4.89 -13.99
CA ALA A 38 -9.27 5.79 -12.84
C ALA A 38 -10.69 6.36 -12.69
N GLN A 39 -11.47 6.43 -13.76
CA GLN A 39 -12.87 6.88 -13.74
C GLN A 39 -13.85 5.75 -14.06
N LYS A 40 -13.51 4.50 -13.70
CA LYS A 40 -14.30 3.29 -13.97
C LYS A 40 -14.55 3.04 -15.47
N ARG A 41 -13.69 3.57 -16.33
CA ARG A 41 -13.64 3.38 -17.79
C ARG A 41 -12.20 3.52 -18.28
N GLU A 42 -11.90 2.90 -19.39
CA GLU A 42 -10.59 3.03 -20.05
C GLU A 42 -10.44 4.41 -20.67
N GLN A 43 -9.35 5.10 -20.34
CA GLN A 43 -9.01 6.42 -20.87
C GLN A 43 -7.49 6.55 -20.96
N SER A 44 -7.01 7.42 -21.87
CA SER A 44 -5.61 7.83 -21.84
C SER A 44 -5.27 8.54 -20.54
N LEU A 45 -4.12 8.21 -19.93
CA LEU A 45 -3.61 8.93 -18.76
C LEU A 45 -3.59 10.45 -18.98
N MET A 46 -3.31 10.87 -20.23
CA MET A 46 -3.22 12.28 -20.61
C MET A 46 -4.58 13.02 -20.60
N ASP A 47 -5.70 12.29 -20.69
CA ASP A 47 -7.05 12.86 -20.74
C ASP A 47 -7.75 12.92 -19.38
N VAL A 48 -7.18 12.30 -18.34
CA VAL A 48 -7.80 12.22 -17.01
C VAL A 48 -7.31 13.35 -16.12
N PRO A 49 -8.19 14.28 -15.66
CA PRO A 49 -7.80 15.43 -14.84
C PRO A 49 -7.64 15.05 -13.35
N ILE A 50 -6.76 14.13 -13.05
CA ILE A 50 -6.44 13.61 -11.71
C ILE A 50 -4.93 13.36 -11.65
N SER A 51 -4.30 13.54 -10.46
CA SER A 51 -2.95 13.08 -10.21
C SER A 51 -2.93 11.55 -10.13
N ILE A 52 -2.30 10.89 -11.11
CA ILE A 52 -2.22 9.42 -11.21
C ILE A 52 -0.78 9.03 -11.50
N ALA A 53 -0.26 8.09 -10.73
CA ALA A 53 0.96 7.37 -11.08
C ALA A 53 0.60 5.96 -11.57
N THR A 54 1.35 5.47 -12.54
CA THR A 54 1.19 4.11 -13.08
C THR A 54 2.50 3.36 -13.08
N MET A 55 2.44 2.07 -12.81
CA MET A 55 3.60 1.17 -12.88
C MET A 55 3.22 -0.14 -13.55
N SER A 56 4.00 -0.56 -14.53
CA SER A 56 3.79 -1.80 -15.30
C SER A 56 5.11 -2.33 -15.84
N GLY A 57 5.08 -3.52 -16.45
CA GLY A 57 6.22 -4.14 -17.12
C GLY A 57 7.43 -4.35 -16.21
N GLU A 58 8.64 -4.15 -16.75
CA GLU A 58 9.90 -4.38 -16.03
C GLU A 58 10.05 -3.57 -14.74
N ARG A 59 9.54 -2.32 -14.72
CA ARG A 59 9.52 -1.49 -13.51
C ARG A 59 8.74 -2.13 -12.36
N PHE A 60 7.64 -2.78 -12.69
CA PHE A 60 6.80 -3.45 -11.71
C PHE A 60 7.39 -4.80 -11.30
N THR A 61 7.68 -5.67 -12.26
CA THR A 61 8.13 -7.05 -11.98
C THR A 61 9.45 -7.13 -11.24
N SER A 62 10.38 -6.17 -11.47
CA SER A 62 11.67 -6.14 -10.78
C SER A 62 11.57 -5.81 -9.29
N LEU A 63 10.49 -5.15 -8.83
CA LEU A 63 10.30 -4.84 -7.40
C LEU A 63 10.00 -6.09 -6.57
N PHE A 64 9.36 -7.09 -7.18
CA PHE A 64 8.91 -8.30 -6.49
C PHE A 64 9.89 -9.48 -6.62
N GLU A 65 11.08 -9.24 -7.14
CA GLU A 65 12.15 -10.24 -7.14
C GLU A 65 12.62 -10.55 -5.70
N GLY A 66 12.99 -11.79 -5.45
CA GLY A 66 13.36 -12.25 -4.12
C GLY A 66 12.18 -12.51 -3.18
N GLY A 67 10.93 -12.48 -3.68
CA GLY A 67 9.74 -12.79 -2.88
C GLY A 67 9.21 -11.62 -2.06
N ALA A 68 9.41 -10.38 -2.52
CA ALA A 68 8.84 -9.19 -1.87
C ALA A 68 7.30 -9.18 -1.96
N ASP A 69 6.65 -8.55 -1.00
CA ASP A 69 5.20 -8.34 -0.94
C ASP A 69 4.81 -6.92 -1.40
N VAL A 70 3.54 -6.54 -1.20
CA VAL A 70 2.99 -5.25 -1.64
C VAL A 70 3.73 -4.04 -1.05
N ARG A 71 4.42 -4.19 0.10
CA ARG A 71 5.24 -3.12 0.71
C ARG A 71 6.40 -2.67 -0.18
N ALA A 72 6.83 -3.50 -1.14
CA ALA A 72 7.85 -3.12 -2.12
C ALA A 72 7.46 -1.91 -2.98
N LEU A 73 6.18 -1.55 -3.06
CA LEU A 73 5.71 -0.33 -3.74
C LEU A 73 5.96 0.94 -2.92
N SER A 74 6.22 0.82 -1.62
CA SER A 74 6.46 1.96 -0.74
C SER A 74 7.58 2.83 -1.31
N THR A 75 7.35 4.14 -1.39
CA THR A 75 8.27 5.15 -1.92
C THR A 75 8.72 4.99 -3.39
N ARG A 76 8.47 3.82 -4.04
CA ARG A 76 8.69 3.63 -5.49
C ARG A 76 7.62 4.35 -6.33
N VAL A 77 6.47 4.60 -5.71
CA VAL A 77 5.49 5.57 -6.20
C VAL A 77 5.54 6.79 -5.27
N PRO A 78 5.96 7.97 -5.74
CA PRO A 78 6.09 9.15 -4.90
C PRO A 78 4.77 9.51 -4.21
N GLY A 79 4.84 9.82 -2.91
CA GLY A 79 3.68 10.12 -2.07
C GLY A 79 2.87 8.90 -1.63
N LEU A 80 3.29 7.67 -2.00
CA LEU A 80 2.77 6.42 -1.46
C LEU A 80 3.78 5.85 -0.46
N TYR A 81 3.33 5.59 0.77
CA TYR A 81 4.06 4.87 1.80
C TYR A 81 3.26 3.64 2.23
N ILE A 82 3.92 2.53 2.49
CA ILE A 82 3.28 1.28 2.91
C ILE A 82 4.16 0.62 3.96
N GLU A 83 3.57 0.24 5.08
CA GLU A 83 4.24 -0.49 6.15
C GLU A 83 3.30 -1.55 6.74
N SER A 84 3.82 -2.45 7.57
CA SER A 84 3.04 -3.42 8.32
C SER A 84 3.78 -3.80 9.60
N SER A 85 3.06 -3.86 10.71
CA SER A 85 3.54 -4.43 11.97
C SER A 85 3.10 -5.88 12.17
N ASN A 86 2.42 -6.48 11.18
CA ASN A 86 1.93 -7.86 11.20
C ASN A 86 2.57 -8.72 10.09
N GLY A 87 3.89 -8.59 9.89
CA GLY A 87 4.60 -9.32 8.85
C GLY A 87 4.06 -9.00 7.45
N ARG A 88 3.68 -10.03 6.70
CA ARG A 88 3.08 -9.90 5.35
C ARG A 88 1.59 -9.61 5.36
N VAL A 89 0.95 -9.63 6.51
CA VAL A 89 -0.49 -9.42 6.67
C VAL A 89 -0.77 -8.01 7.18
N ALA A 90 -1.96 -7.49 6.91
CA ALA A 90 -2.44 -6.19 7.34
C ALA A 90 -1.55 -4.99 6.94
N PRO A 91 -1.17 -4.84 5.65
CA PRO A 91 -0.42 -3.67 5.20
C PRO A 91 -1.27 -2.40 5.34
N ARG A 92 -0.63 -1.33 5.82
CA ARG A 92 -1.22 0.00 5.96
C ARG A 92 -0.67 0.91 4.87
N PHE A 93 -1.59 1.59 4.18
CA PHE A 93 -1.28 2.44 3.05
C PHE A 93 -1.48 3.90 3.42
N TYR A 94 -0.53 4.74 3.00
CA TYR A 94 -0.54 6.18 3.22
C TYR A 94 -0.34 6.89 1.88
N ILE A 95 -1.18 7.87 1.56
CA ILE A 95 -1.03 8.71 0.37
C ILE A 95 -1.12 10.17 0.81
N ARG A 96 -0.16 10.99 0.40
CA ARG A 96 -0.07 12.42 0.75
C ARG A 96 -0.06 12.65 2.27
N GLY A 97 0.57 11.76 3.02
CA GLY A 97 0.63 11.77 4.48
C GLY A 97 -0.61 11.20 5.19
N LEU A 98 -1.77 11.07 4.51
CA LEU A 98 -2.95 10.45 5.11
C LEU A 98 -2.86 8.92 5.10
N GLY A 99 -2.99 8.32 6.27
CA GLY A 99 -2.99 6.90 6.52
C GLY A 99 -3.62 6.56 7.87
N ASN A 100 -3.43 5.34 8.35
CA ASN A 100 -3.85 4.94 9.68
C ASN A 100 -2.79 4.06 10.31
N SER A 101 -2.22 4.48 11.43
CA SER A 101 -1.20 3.75 12.19
C SER A 101 -1.78 2.65 13.10
N ASP A 102 -3.10 2.47 13.12
CA ASP A 102 -3.75 1.42 13.88
C ASP A 102 -3.35 0.04 13.34
N PHE A 103 -2.85 -0.80 14.21
CA PHE A 103 -2.43 -2.16 13.88
C PHE A 103 -3.53 -3.22 14.07
N ASP A 104 -4.70 -2.83 14.60
CA ASP A 104 -5.84 -3.72 14.74
C ASP A 104 -6.38 -4.15 13.37
N LEU A 105 -6.77 -5.41 13.28
CA LEU A 105 -7.31 -6.00 12.05
C LEU A 105 -8.68 -5.43 11.65
N ALA A 106 -9.40 -4.77 12.59
CA ALA A 106 -10.66 -4.05 12.35
C ALA A 106 -10.45 -2.60 11.87
N ALA A 107 -9.21 -2.11 11.83
CA ALA A 107 -8.91 -0.71 11.59
C ALA A 107 -9.32 -0.24 10.18
N SER A 108 -10.13 0.80 10.11
CA SER A 108 -10.52 1.47 8.87
C SER A 108 -9.36 2.32 8.32
N GLN A 109 -9.15 2.32 7.01
CA GLN A 109 -8.04 3.04 6.37
C GLN A 109 -8.53 4.09 5.36
N PRO A 110 -7.87 5.26 5.24
CA PRO A 110 -8.24 6.31 4.30
C PRO A 110 -7.78 6.05 2.86
N VAL A 111 -6.99 4.99 2.63
CA VAL A 111 -6.57 4.52 1.30
C VAL A 111 -7.32 3.23 0.97
N SER A 112 -8.10 3.27 -0.11
CA SER A 112 -8.76 2.07 -0.62
C SER A 112 -7.82 1.27 -1.53
N VAL A 113 -7.84 -0.04 -1.40
CA VAL A 113 -7.14 -0.96 -2.31
C VAL A 113 -8.20 -1.67 -3.16
N ILE A 114 -7.99 -1.66 -4.48
CA ILE A 114 -8.93 -2.25 -5.43
C ILE A 114 -8.17 -3.26 -6.30
N MET A 115 -8.64 -4.49 -6.38
CA MET A 115 -8.12 -5.50 -7.28
C MET A 115 -9.19 -5.93 -8.27
N ASP A 116 -8.92 -5.76 -9.57
CA ASP A 116 -9.84 -6.18 -10.64
C ASP A 116 -11.28 -5.65 -10.45
N GLU A 117 -11.40 -4.37 -10.10
CA GLU A 117 -12.64 -3.63 -9.79
C GLU A 117 -13.32 -4.03 -8.45
N VAL A 118 -12.74 -4.94 -7.66
CA VAL A 118 -13.23 -5.34 -6.33
C VAL A 118 -12.47 -4.58 -5.25
N VAL A 119 -13.18 -3.89 -4.36
CA VAL A 119 -12.57 -3.23 -3.20
C VAL A 119 -12.15 -4.29 -2.18
N LYS A 120 -10.93 -4.14 -1.65
CA LYS A 120 -10.41 -4.89 -0.51
C LYS A 120 -10.46 -3.97 0.70
N GLU A 121 -11.53 -4.06 1.48
CA GLU A 121 -11.75 -3.12 2.57
C GLU A 121 -10.92 -3.47 3.80
N ASN A 122 -11.03 -4.71 4.28
CA ASN A 122 -10.31 -5.17 5.45
C ASN A 122 -8.80 -5.23 5.18
N VAL A 123 -7.99 -4.92 6.18
CA VAL A 123 -6.52 -4.90 6.08
C VAL A 123 -5.92 -6.27 5.72
N VAL A 124 -6.53 -7.37 6.18
CA VAL A 124 -6.10 -8.74 5.83
C VAL A 124 -6.31 -8.99 4.34
N LEU A 125 -7.44 -8.54 3.76
CA LEU A 125 -7.73 -8.66 2.33
C LEU A 125 -6.79 -7.82 1.46
N LYS A 126 -6.17 -6.76 2.00
CA LYS A 126 -5.18 -5.91 1.31
C LYS A 126 -3.81 -6.58 1.16
N SER A 127 -3.57 -7.69 1.82
CA SER A 127 -2.30 -8.44 1.81
C SER A 127 -2.20 -9.50 0.70
N PHE A 128 -2.99 -9.43 -0.35
CA PHE A 128 -2.97 -10.41 -1.44
C PHE A 128 -1.60 -10.51 -2.13
N PRO A 129 -1.23 -11.69 -2.65
CA PRO A 129 0.04 -11.88 -3.34
C PRO A 129 0.05 -11.17 -4.72
N ILE A 130 1.20 -10.58 -5.04
CA ILE A 130 1.38 -9.80 -6.26
C ILE A 130 1.97 -10.68 -7.37
N PHE A 131 1.13 -11.20 -8.25
CA PHE A 131 1.54 -12.00 -9.42
C PHE A 131 0.54 -11.85 -10.55
N ASP A 132 0.98 -12.04 -11.78
CA ASP A 132 0.16 -11.91 -13.00
C ASP A 132 -0.60 -10.58 -13.07
N ILE A 133 0.08 -9.48 -12.69
CA ILE A 133 -0.44 -8.12 -12.70
C ILE A 133 0.02 -7.42 -13.98
N ASP A 134 -0.92 -6.80 -14.70
CA ASP A 134 -0.68 -5.98 -15.88
C ASP A 134 -0.15 -4.60 -15.49
N ARG A 135 -0.83 -3.95 -14.52
CA ARG A 135 -0.45 -2.62 -14.03
C ARG A 135 -0.99 -2.31 -12.64
N VAL A 136 -0.34 -1.35 -12.02
CA VAL A 136 -0.82 -0.67 -10.81
C VAL A 136 -1.10 0.79 -11.15
N GLU A 137 -2.23 1.30 -10.67
CA GLU A 137 -2.63 2.70 -10.77
C GLU A 137 -2.76 3.26 -9.36
N VAL A 138 -2.06 4.36 -9.04
CA VAL A 138 -2.18 5.07 -7.76
C VAL A 138 -2.85 6.40 -8.04
N LEU A 139 -4.11 6.52 -7.59
CA LEU A 139 -4.92 7.72 -7.70
C LEU A 139 -4.75 8.51 -6.41
N ARG A 140 -4.16 9.68 -6.49
CA ARG A 140 -3.85 10.51 -5.33
C ARG A 140 -4.96 11.52 -5.05
N GLY A 141 -5.22 11.77 -3.76
CA GLY A 141 -6.28 12.67 -3.30
C GLY A 141 -7.69 12.07 -3.34
N PRO A 142 -8.70 12.80 -2.83
CA PRO A 142 -10.04 12.27 -2.60
C PRO A 142 -10.73 11.74 -3.85
N GLN A 143 -11.28 10.52 -3.75
CA GLN A 143 -12.01 9.81 -4.81
C GLN A 143 -13.45 9.44 -4.40
N GLY A 144 -14.02 10.13 -3.42
CA GLY A 144 -15.29 9.80 -2.79
C GLY A 144 -16.50 9.74 -3.75
N SER A 145 -16.51 10.50 -4.85
CA SER A 145 -17.64 10.56 -5.76
C SER A 145 -17.89 9.27 -6.56
N LEU A 146 -16.86 8.55 -6.98
CA LEU A 146 -16.99 7.29 -7.74
C LEU A 146 -16.71 6.05 -6.91
N PHE A 147 -15.76 6.13 -5.98
CA PHE A 147 -15.31 4.96 -5.24
C PHE A 147 -15.87 4.91 -3.81
N GLY A 148 -16.29 6.05 -3.27
CA GLY A 148 -17.04 6.11 -2.02
C GLY A 148 -16.18 6.35 -0.79
N ARG A 149 -16.65 5.79 0.34
CA ARG A 149 -16.00 5.93 1.64
C ARG A 149 -14.58 5.37 1.64
N ASN A 150 -13.77 5.78 2.61
CA ASN A 150 -12.43 5.25 2.83
C ASN A 150 -11.48 5.47 1.64
N THR A 151 -11.71 6.58 0.90
CA THR A 151 -10.88 7.05 -0.23
C THR A 151 -10.45 8.50 -0.05
N THR A 152 -10.35 8.97 1.20
CA THR A 152 -9.97 10.35 1.53
C THR A 152 -8.54 10.65 1.10
N ALA A 153 -7.62 9.70 1.27
CA ALA A 153 -6.23 9.83 0.83
C ALA A 153 -6.04 9.49 -0.66
N GLY A 154 -6.77 8.48 -1.15
CA GLY A 154 -6.65 8.01 -2.51
C GLY A 154 -6.94 6.52 -2.68
N ILE A 155 -6.47 5.97 -3.80
CA ILE A 155 -6.70 4.56 -4.17
C ILE A 155 -5.41 3.95 -4.73
N VAL A 156 -5.13 2.71 -4.35
CA VAL A 156 -4.15 1.84 -5.02
C VAL A 156 -4.92 0.75 -5.75
N LYS A 157 -4.80 0.73 -7.08
CA LYS A 157 -5.58 -0.14 -7.93
C LYS A 157 -4.66 -1.11 -8.67
N PHE A 158 -4.97 -2.39 -8.60
CA PHE A 158 -4.24 -3.48 -9.27
C PHE A 158 -5.13 -4.08 -10.36
N GLU A 159 -4.60 -4.18 -11.56
CA GLU A 159 -5.24 -4.83 -12.68
C GLU A 159 -4.44 -6.06 -13.11
N SER A 160 -5.08 -7.23 -13.06
CA SER A 160 -4.50 -8.48 -13.54
C SER A 160 -4.56 -8.58 -15.05
N PHE A 161 -3.66 -9.35 -15.66
CA PHE A 161 -3.80 -9.75 -17.06
C PHE A 161 -5.12 -10.47 -17.29
N LYS A 162 -5.85 -10.07 -18.31
CA LYS A 162 -7.13 -10.67 -18.68
C LYS A 162 -6.93 -11.75 -19.75
N PRO A 163 -7.89 -12.70 -19.88
CA PRO A 163 -7.86 -13.68 -20.97
C PRO A 163 -7.89 -13.01 -22.35
N THR A 164 -7.15 -13.58 -23.29
CA THR A 164 -7.06 -13.13 -24.69
C THR A 164 -7.47 -14.28 -25.62
N GLU A 165 -7.74 -13.98 -26.90
CA GLU A 165 -8.01 -15.02 -27.92
C GLU A 165 -6.72 -15.80 -28.27
N GLU A 166 -5.59 -15.09 -28.31
CA GLU A 166 -4.27 -15.67 -28.60
C GLU A 166 -3.79 -16.49 -27.41
N PHE A 167 -3.16 -17.63 -27.71
CA PHE A 167 -2.55 -18.45 -26.67
C PHE A 167 -1.27 -17.78 -26.20
N THR A 168 -1.21 -17.47 -24.91
CA THR A 168 -0.08 -16.84 -24.26
C THR A 168 0.30 -17.59 -23.01
N GLY A 169 1.58 -17.57 -22.66
CA GLY A 169 2.03 -18.13 -21.41
C GLY A 169 3.33 -17.50 -20.94
N ARG A 170 3.53 -17.53 -19.64
CA ARG A 170 4.79 -17.12 -19.03
C ARG A 170 5.13 -18.00 -17.84
N ALA A 171 6.41 -18.21 -17.61
CA ALA A 171 6.90 -18.83 -16.39
C ALA A 171 8.20 -18.15 -15.96
N LYS A 172 8.36 -17.92 -14.67
CA LYS A 172 9.53 -17.31 -14.04
C LYS A 172 9.93 -18.13 -12.82
N LEU A 173 11.22 -18.36 -12.67
CA LEU A 173 11.83 -18.97 -11.49
C LEU A 173 12.92 -18.04 -10.98
N ASP A 174 12.82 -17.66 -9.71
CA ASP A 174 13.83 -16.90 -8.99
C ASP A 174 14.46 -17.79 -7.92
N VAL A 175 15.78 -17.66 -7.72
CA VAL A 175 16.54 -18.28 -6.63
C VAL A 175 17.43 -17.23 -6.00
N GLY A 176 17.57 -17.24 -4.68
CA GLY A 176 18.32 -16.19 -3.97
C GLY A 176 18.84 -16.59 -2.60
N ASP A 177 19.35 -15.61 -1.87
CA ASP A 177 19.81 -15.76 -0.51
C ASP A 177 18.71 -16.31 0.42
N TYR A 178 19.06 -16.80 1.57
CA TYR A 178 18.15 -17.37 2.58
C TYR A 178 17.29 -18.54 2.03
N GLY A 179 17.85 -19.36 1.13
CA GLY A 179 17.10 -20.47 0.53
C GLY A 179 15.93 -20.07 -0.36
N THR A 180 15.83 -18.79 -0.75
CA THR A 180 14.72 -18.28 -1.54
C THR A 180 14.55 -19.02 -2.86
N VAL A 181 13.35 -19.56 -3.11
CA VAL A 181 12.93 -20.18 -4.36
C VAL A 181 11.50 -19.76 -4.69
N ASN A 182 11.31 -18.94 -5.71
CA ASN A 182 10.01 -18.44 -6.12
C ASN A 182 9.69 -18.88 -7.55
N PHE A 183 8.47 -19.33 -7.76
CA PHE A 183 7.97 -19.67 -9.09
C PHE A 183 6.66 -18.93 -9.36
N GLU A 184 6.59 -18.27 -10.51
CA GLU A 184 5.37 -17.70 -11.07
C GLU A 184 5.12 -18.28 -12.45
N GLY A 185 3.88 -18.66 -12.73
CA GLY A 185 3.49 -19.15 -14.05
C GLY A 185 2.07 -18.74 -14.40
N ALA A 186 1.83 -18.41 -15.67
CA ALA A 186 0.52 -18.10 -16.19
C ALA A 186 0.34 -18.65 -17.60
N VAL A 187 -0.88 -19.08 -17.92
CA VAL A 187 -1.26 -19.52 -19.25
C VAL A 187 -2.69 -19.09 -19.56
N GLY A 188 -2.93 -18.62 -20.77
CA GLY A 188 -4.26 -18.21 -21.23
C GLY A 188 -4.44 -18.35 -22.73
N GLY A 189 -5.69 -18.24 -23.19
CA GLY A 189 -6.04 -18.28 -24.61
C GLY A 189 -7.51 -18.59 -24.86
N GLY A 190 -7.88 -18.60 -26.13
CA GLY A 190 -9.21 -18.98 -26.61
C GLY A 190 -9.52 -20.46 -26.34
N ILE A 191 -10.63 -20.71 -25.63
CA ILE A 191 -11.19 -22.07 -25.42
C ILE A 191 -12.16 -22.38 -26.55
N THR A 192 -12.97 -21.39 -26.92
CA THR A 192 -13.88 -21.39 -28.09
C THR A 192 -13.84 -19.98 -28.69
N ASP A 193 -14.53 -19.77 -29.81
CA ASP A 193 -14.59 -18.48 -30.50
C ASP A 193 -15.15 -17.34 -29.60
N ASN A 194 -15.87 -17.67 -28.55
CA ASN A 194 -16.52 -16.71 -27.64
C ASN A 194 -16.21 -16.96 -26.16
N LEU A 195 -15.25 -17.81 -25.83
CA LEU A 195 -14.83 -18.10 -24.46
C LEU A 195 -13.30 -18.18 -24.41
N GLN A 196 -12.70 -17.32 -23.57
CA GLN A 196 -11.28 -17.28 -23.28
C GLN A 196 -11.05 -17.59 -21.80
N GLY A 197 -9.89 -18.15 -21.49
CA GLY A 197 -9.50 -18.46 -20.11
C GLY A 197 -8.06 -18.09 -19.83
N ARG A 198 -7.77 -17.75 -18.56
CA ARG A 198 -6.41 -17.55 -18.06
C ARG A 198 -6.29 -18.09 -16.66
N VAL A 199 -5.19 -18.77 -16.36
CA VAL A 199 -4.83 -19.25 -15.01
C VAL A 199 -3.41 -18.84 -14.71
N ALA A 200 -3.18 -18.36 -13.51
CA ALA A 200 -1.87 -18.03 -12.98
C ALA A 200 -1.66 -18.68 -11.62
N VAL A 201 -0.41 -19.05 -11.32
CA VAL A 201 0.02 -19.66 -10.06
C VAL A 201 1.28 -18.97 -9.55
N LEU A 202 1.39 -18.89 -8.23
CA LEU A 202 2.57 -18.40 -7.52
C LEU A 202 2.96 -19.39 -6.43
N THR A 203 4.27 -19.61 -6.25
CA THR A 203 4.84 -20.14 -5.00
C THR A 203 6.04 -19.30 -4.62
N GLN A 204 6.10 -18.88 -3.38
CA GLN A 204 7.24 -18.19 -2.79
C GLN A 204 7.69 -18.96 -1.56
N ASN A 205 8.98 -19.25 -1.48
CA ASN A 205 9.57 -19.93 -0.33
C ASN A 205 10.87 -19.22 0.04
N ARG A 206 11.06 -19.02 1.32
CA ARG A 206 12.31 -18.59 1.96
C ARG A 206 12.47 -19.41 3.21
N ASP A 207 13.66 -19.94 3.45
CA ASP A 207 13.98 -20.68 4.67
C ASP A 207 14.14 -19.71 5.86
N ASP A 208 14.01 -20.23 7.08
CA ASP A 208 14.43 -19.51 8.29
C ASP A 208 15.90 -19.14 8.21
N TRP A 209 16.26 -17.96 8.74
CA TRP A 209 17.62 -17.42 8.67
C TRP A 209 18.00 -16.56 9.87
N ILE A 210 17.08 -16.37 10.81
CA ILE A 210 17.26 -15.56 12.01
C ILE A 210 17.39 -16.47 13.21
N ASP A 211 18.44 -16.26 13.99
CA ASP A 211 18.72 -17.00 15.21
C ASP A 211 17.88 -16.47 16.38
N ASN A 212 17.38 -17.33 17.24
CA ASN A 212 16.81 -16.95 18.53
C ASN A 212 17.84 -17.20 19.65
N ASP A 213 18.56 -16.17 20.04
CA ASP A 213 19.61 -16.27 21.07
C ASP A 213 19.06 -16.57 22.47
N TYR A 214 17.76 -16.32 22.73
CA TYR A 214 17.15 -16.70 24.01
C TYR A 214 16.99 -18.21 24.14
N THR A 215 16.49 -18.88 23.10
CA THR A 215 16.35 -20.34 23.09
C THR A 215 17.65 -21.05 22.70
N GLY A 216 18.55 -20.36 22.01
CA GLY A 216 19.78 -20.89 21.43
C GLY A 216 19.56 -21.70 20.17
N GLU A 217 18.43 -21.51 19.48
CA GLU A 217 18.11 -22.10 18.19
C GLU A 217 18.63 -21.24 17.06
N SER A 218 19.33 -21.85 16.11
CA SER A 218 19.79 -21.20 14.89
C SER A 218 18.80 -21.42 13.78
N ASP A 219 18.66 -20.42 12.86
CA ASP A 219 17.73 -20.46 11.75
C ASP A 219 16.31 -20.80 12.25
N ALA A 220 15.80 -20.03 13.22
CA ALA A 220 14.54 -20.29 13.91
C ALA A 220 13.36 -19.47 13.39
N LEU A 221 13.62 -18.38 12.65
CA LEU A 221 12.62 -17.42 12.18
C LEU A 221 13.02 -16.83 10.82
N GLY A 222 12.04 -16.23 10.17
CA GLY A 222 12.23 -15.55 8.88
C GLY A 222 11.69 -16.33 7.69
N GLU A 223 11.08 -17.50 7.95
CA GLU A 223 10.43 -18.33 6.93
C GLU A 223 9.30 -17.61 6.24
N ILE A 224 9.16 -17.89 4.95
CA ILE A 224 8.01 -17.51 4.11
C ILE A 224 7.64 -18.71 3.25
N GLU A 225 6.41 -19.16 3.36
CA GLU A 225 5.80 -20.10 2.43
C GLU A 225 4.46 -19.50 1.95
N GLU A 226 4.41 -19.10 0.67
CA GLU A 226 3.20 -18.52 0.09
C GLU A 226 2.85 -19.24 -1.19
N LYS A 227 1.61 -19.71 -1.31
CA LYS A 227 1.06 -20.38 -2.49
C LYS A 227 -0.21 -19.66 -2.91
N ALA A 228 -0.32 -19.36 -4.20
CA ALA A 228 -1.53 -18.73 -4.70
C ALA A 228 -1.88 -19.22 -6.11
N ILE A 229 -3.16 -19.17 -6.39
CA ILE A 229 -3.71 -19.43 -7.72
C ILE A 229 -4.81 -18.42 -8.00
N LYS A 230 -4.84 -17.87 -9.22
CA LYS A 230 -5.98 -17.10 -9.71
C LYS A 230 -6.34 -17.50 -11.14
N GLY A 231 -7.59 -17.31 -11.50
CA GLY A 231 -8.06 -17.63 -12.84
C GLY A 231 -9.21 -16.74 -13.28
N PHE A 232 -9.29 -16.51 -14.59
CA PHE A 232 -10.34 -15.75 -15.23
C PHE A 232 -10.96 -16.53 -16.38
N LEU A 233 -12.28 -16.36 -16.56
CA LEU A 233 -13.02 -16.78 -17.73
C LEU A 233 -13.73 -15.57 -18.33
N ALA A 234 -13.38 -15.20 -19.55
CA ALA A 234 -14.05 -14.18 -20.33
C ALA A 234 -14.97 -14.86 -21.35
N TRP A 235 -16.27 -14.56 -21.28
CA TRP A 235 -17.29 -15.19 -22.12
C TRP A 235 -18.18 -14.12 -22.77
N GLN A 236 -18.30 -14.20 -24.08
CA GLN A 236 -19.16 -13.33 -24.88
C GLN A 236 -20.33 -14.16 -25.47
N PRO A 237 -21.42 -14.40 -24.69
CA PRO A 237 -22.53 -15.23 -25.13
C PRO A 237 -23.25 -14.67 -26.35
N THR A 238 -23.24 -13.35 -26.53
CA THR A 238 -23.81 -12.60 -27.65
C THR A 238 -22.95 -11.37 -27.92
N ASP A 239 -23.10 -10.75 -29.08
CA ASP A 239 -22.32 -9.57 -29.49
C ASP A 239 -22.49 -8.34 -28.56
N ASN A 240 -23.47 -8.36 -27.68
CA ASN A 240 -23.81 -7.26 -26.77
C ASN A 240 -23.76 -7.63 -25.28
N ILE A 241 -23.23 -8.78 -24.92
CA ILE A 241 -23.06 -9.20 -23.52
C ILE A 241 -21.65 -9.74 -23.36
N ASP A 242 -20.93 -9.14 -22.43
CA ASP A 242 -19.60 -9.54 -21.99
C ASP A 242 -19.67 -10.00 -20.52
N VAL A 243 -19.09 -11.16 -20.22
CA VAL A 243 -19.06 -11.74 -18.88
C VAL A 243 -17.60 -12.05 -18.54
N LEU A 244 -17.13 -11.54 -17.41
CA LEU A 244 -15.83 -11.90 -16.83
C LEU A 244 -16.06 -12.50 -15.45
N PHE A 245 -15.70 -13.77 -15.29
CA PHE A 245 -15.66 -14.44 -14.00
C PHE A 245 -14.22 -14.59 -13.55
N GLY A 246 -13.92 -14.21 -12.30
CA GLY A 246 -12.64 -14.36 -11.64
C GLY A 246 -12.76 -15.19 -10.37
N ALA A 247 -11.73 -15.94 -10.04
CA ALA A 247 -11.58 -16.64 -8.77
C ALA A 247 -10.12 -16.70 -8.36
N HIS A 248 -9.85 -16.64 -7.05
CA HIS A 248 -8.51 -16.77 -6.51
C HIS A 248 -8.50 -17.49 -5.16
N TYR A 249 -7.35 -18.07 -4.84
CA TYR A 249 -7.04 -18.66 -3.54
C TYR A 249 -5.58 -18.38 -3.19
N ARG A 250 -5.32 -18.17 -1.91
CA ARG A 250 -4.00 -17.98 -1.30
C ARG A 250 -3.89 -18.81 -0.03
N ASP A 251 -2.71 -19.34 0.21
CA ASP A 251 -2.25 -19.98 1.43
C ASP A 251 -0.91 -19.33 1.79
N LEU A 252 -0.81 -18.75 2.97
CA LEU A 252 0.38 -18.09 3.52
C LEU A 252 0.72 -18.72 4.86
N GLU A 253 1.95 -19.22 4.97
CA GLU A 253 2.57 -19.62 6.22
C GLU A 253 3.91 -18.87 6.37
N GLY A 254 4.38 -18.62 7.58
CA GLY A 254 5.68 -18.02 7.83
C GLY A 254 5.79 -17.27 9.14
N THR A 255 6.81 -16.43 9.23
CA THR A 255 7.10 -15.62 10.42
C THR A 255 6.35 -14.28 10.34
N SER A 256 5.70 -13.90 11.44
CA SER A 256 5.11 -12.58 11.65
C SER A 256 6.18 -11.50 11.86
N SER A 257 5.81 -10.31 12.35
CA SER A 257 6.78 -9.23 12.59
C SER A 257 7.81 -9.57 13.66
N LEU A 258 9.02 -9.09 13.42
CA LEU A 258 10.17 -9.31 14.27
C LEU A 258 10.46 -8.06 15.11
N PHE A 259 9.84 -7.98 16.27
CA PHE A 259 10.12 -6.92 17.23
C PHE A 259 11.46 -7.19 17.95
N ARG A 260 12.34 -6.19 17.97
CA ARG A 260 13.64 -6.28 18.66
C ARG A 260 13.67 -5.32 19.83
N ALA A 261 13.81 -5.87 21.04
CA ALA A 261 13.80 -5.10 22.27
C ALA A 261 15.07 -4.25 22.43
N ASN A 262 14.91 -3.02 22.92
CA ASN A 262 15.97 -2.12 23.32
C ASN A 262 17.03 -1.87 22.22
N VAL A 263 16.59 -1.77 20.98
CA VAL A 263 17.48 -1.52 19.83
C VAL A 263 17.63 -0.05 19.48
N LEU A 264 16.79 0.83 20.03
CA LEU A 264 16.91 2.27 19.85
C LEU A 264 17.73 2.91 20.97
N THR A 265 18.59 3.86 20.61
CA THR A 265 19.40 4.61 21.56
C THR A 265 18.56 5.64 22.31
N THR A 266 18.49 5.57 23.64
CA THR A 266 17.76 6.59 24.42
C THR A 266 18.33 7.98 24.16
N GLY A 267 17.46 8.90 23.72
CA GLY A 267 17.79 10.28 23.39
C GLY A 267 18.23 10.49 21.95
N ASP A 268 18.20 9.44 21.11
CA ASP A 268 18.56 9.45 19.71
C ASP A 268 17.76 8.37 18.95
N ASN A 269 17.66 8.44 17.62
CA ASN A 269 17.00 7.44 16.77
C ASN A 269 17.97 6.45 16.12
N ASP A 270 19.24 6.50 16.48
CA ASP A 270 20.25 5.55 16.02
C ASP A 270 19.98 4.16 16.62
N LEU A 271 20.15 3.12 15.79
CA LEU A 271 20.26 1.73 16.27
C LEU A 271 21.47 1.59 17.21
N ASN A 272 21.30 0.91 18.31
CA ASN A 272 22.37 0.70 19.30
C ASN A 272 23.09 -0.63 19.12
N GLU A 273 24.03 -0.94 20.03
CA GLU A 273 24.85 -2.15 19.97
C GLU A 273 24.08 -3.47 20.22
N ASN A 274 22.80 -3.40 20.62
CA ASN A 274 21.95 -4.59 20.80
C ASN A 274 21.26 -5.01 19.49
N TYR A 275 21.26 -4.14 18.50
CA TYR A 275 20.66 -4.47 17.22
C TYR A 275 21.56 -5.41 16.42
N ASP A 276 21.00 -6.52 16.00
CA ASP A 276 21.55 -7.42 15.01
C ASP A 276 20.38 -7.94 14.15
N ARG A 277 20.47 -7.76 12.84
CA ARG A 277 19.40 -8.17 11.92
C ARG A 277 19.18 -9.69 11.93
N GLU A 278 20.22 -10.47 12.19
CA GLU A 278 20.20 -11.94 12.12
C GLU A 278 19.82 -12.57 13.46
N THR A 279 19.52 -11.77 14.51
CA THR A 279 19.19 -12.32 15.84
C THR A 279 17.91 -11.69 16.43
N VAL A 280 17.19 -12.49 17.21
CA VAL A 280 16.12 -12.07 18.13
C VAL A 280 16.28 -12.73 19.49
N TYR A 281 15.51 -12.29 20.48
CA TYR A 281 15.56 -12.82 21.85
C TYR A 281 14.17 -13.22 22.34
N PHE A 282 13.36 -13.86 21.51
CA PHE A 282 11.98 -14.19 21.82
C PHE A 282 11.88 -15.30 22.87
N ASP A 283 11.15 -15.04 23.95
CA ASP A 283 10.93 -15.99 25.04
C ASP A 283 9.53 -16.62 25.01
N GLU A 284 8.68 -16.17 24.13
CA GLU A 284 7.33 -16.68 23.88
C GLU A 284 7.15 -17.11 22.43
N GLY A 285 6.24 -18.04 22.18
CA GLY A 285 5.62 -18.27 20.86
C GLY A 285 6.46 -18.86 19.76
N ASP A 286 7.05 -20.00 19.94
CA ASP A 286 7.55 -20.92 18.91
C ASP A 286 7.76 -20.34 17.49
N GLY A 287 8.60 -19.27 17.35
CA GLY A 287 8.97 -18.72 16.05
C GLY A 287 8.05 -17.63 15.47
N ASN A 288 7.16 -17.01 16.24
CA ASN A 288 6.22 -15.98 15.76
C ASN A 288 5.43 -16.42 14.52
N PRO A 289 4.69 -17.52 14.52
CA PRO A 289 4.03 -18.04 13.35
C PRO A 289 2.90 -17.13 12.85
N GLN A 290 2.70 -17.14 11.54
CA GLN A 290 1.61 -16.49 10.85
C GLN A 290 1.06 -17.44 9.79
N GLU A 291 -0.25 -17.69 9.81
CA GLU A 291 -0.93 -18.54 8.85
C GLU A 291 -2.23 -17.88 8.40
N TYR A 292 -2.45 -17.75 7.08
CA TYR A 292 -3.66 -17.16 6.52
C TYR A 292 -4.06 -17.82 5.20
N ASP A 293 -5.34 -18.19 5.12
CA ASP A 293 -6.02 -18.62 3.91
C ASP A 293 -6.93 -17.50 3.40
N ASN A 294 -6.90 -17.22 2.09
CA ASN A 294 -7.79 -16.26 1.46
C ASN A 294 -8.39 -16.85 0.20
N ASP A 295 -9.69 -16.70 -0.01
CA ASP A 295 -10.35 -17.01 -1.28
C ASP A 295 -11.35 -15.93 -1.69
N GLY A 296 -11.56 -15.80 -2.99
CA GLY A 296 -12.52 -14.84 -3.50
C GLY A 296 -13.01 -15.14 -4.90
N TYR A 297 -14.19 -14.58 -5.19
CA TYR A 297 -14.89 -14.77 -6.45
C TYR A 297 -15.47 -13.45 -6.92
N ASN A 298 -15.32 -13.15 -8.20
CA ASN A 298 -15.96 -11.98 -8.79
C ASN A 298 -16.64 -12.32 -10.12
N LEU A 299 -17.75 -11.65 -10.38
CA LEU A 299 -18.50 -11.76 -11.63
C LEU A 299 -18.83 -10.36 -12.14
N LYS A 300 -18.26 -10.00 -13.27
CA LYS A 300 -18.61 -8.78 -14.02
C LYS A 300 -19.43 -9.13 -15.23
N VAL A 301 -20.55 -8.45 -15.42
CA VAL A 301 -21.42 -8.59 -16.58
C VAL A 301 -21.61 -7.20 -17.19
N GLY A 302 -21.18 -7.02 -18.43
CA GLY A 302 -21.44 -5.87 -19.27
C GLY A 302 -22.59 -6.20 -20.26
N TRP A 303 -23.58 -5.33 -20.35
CA TRP A 303 -24.66 -5.48 -21.29
C TRP A 303 -24.93 -4.20 -22.08
N ASP A 304 -24.64 -4.23 -23.38
CA ASP A 304 -24.90 -3.14 -24.29
C ASP A 304 -26.38 -3.13 -24.70
N ILE A 305 -27.08 -2.09 -24.27
CA ILE A 305 -28.50 -1.86 -24.51
C ILE A 305 -28.65 -0.62 -25.41
N GLY A 306 -28.26 -0.74 -26.66
CA GLY A 306 -28.31 0.33 -27.65
C GLY A 306 -27.38 1.49 -27.32
N ALA A 307 -27.91 2.62 -26.85
CA ALA A 307 -27.11 3.79 -26.51
C ALA A 307 -26.48 3.74 -25.11
N TYR A 308 -26.66 2.68 -24.36
CA TYR A 308 -26.23 2.55 -22.96
C TYR A 308 -25.57 1.21 -22.73
N THR A 309 -24.61 1.19 -21.79
CA THR A 309 -24.06 -0.05 -21.21
C THR A 309 -24.48 -0.15 -19.75
N LEU A 310 -25.06 -1.30 -19.38
CA LEU A 310 -25.31 -1.68 -18.01
C LEU A 310 -24.19 -2.62 -17.54
N THR A 311 -23.53 -2.27 -16.45
CA THR A 311 -22.49 -3.11 -15.83
C THR A 311 -22.94 -3.56 -14.44
N SER A 312 -22.80 -4.86 -14.17
CA SER A 312 -22.98 -5.46 -12.85
C SER A 312 -21.68 -6.08 -12.39
N ILE A 313 -21.23 -5.77 -11.16
CA ILE A 313 -20.06 -6.38 -10.55
C ILE A 313 -20.49 -6.93 -9.20
N THR A 314 -20.38 -8.26 -9.02
CA THR A 314 -20.66 -8.97 -7.79
C THR A 314 -19.37 -9.60 -7.30
N ALA A 315 -19.01 -9.45 -6.04
CA ALA A 315 -17.84 -10.10 -5.49
C ALA A 315 -18.08 -10.60 -4.06
N TYR A 316 -17.39 -11.68 -3.72
CA TYR A 316 -17.30 -12.24 -2.38
C TYR A 316 -15.84 -12.54 -2.08
N GLU A 317 -15.40 -12.16 -0.89
CA GLU A 317 -14.05 -12.36 -0.38
C GLU A 317 -14.13 -12.98 1.00
N ASN A 318 -13.24 -13.92 1.27
CA ASN A 318 -13.11 -14.57 2.56
C ASN A 318 -11.62 -14.66 2.92
N ALA A 319 -11.30 -14.44 4.19
CA ALA A 319 -9.97 -14.66 4.73
C ALA A 319 -10.06 -15.15 6.16
N ASN A 320 -9.29 -16.16 6.50
CA ASN A 320 -9.16 -16.63 7.87
C ASN A 320 -7.69 -16.97 8.17
N GLY A 321 -7.32 -16.86 9.45
CA GLY A 321 -5.96 -17.16 9.86
C GLY A 321 -5.61 -16.55 11.19
N TYR A 322 -4.34 -16.64 11.53
CA TYR A 322 -3.82 -16.06 12.76
C TYR A 322 -2.40 -15.51 12.59
N SER A 323 -2.06 -14.56 13.45
CA SER A 323 -0.69 -14.11 13.67
C SER A 323 -0.36 -14.19 15.15
N PHE A 324 0.78 -14.74 15.49
CA PHE A 324 1.35 -14.68 16.82
C PHE A 324 2.50 -13.66 16.81
N GLY A 325 2.59 -12.82 17.84
CA GLY A 325 3.66 -11.84 17.98
C GLY A 325 4.19 -11.76 19.39
N ASP A 326 5.50 -11.99 19.56
CA ASP A 326 6.24 -11.59 20.75
C ASP A 326 6.53 -10.08 20.63
N ILE A 327 5.56 -9.27 21.11
CA ILE A 327 5.53 -7.82 20.85
C ILE A 327 6.46 -7.04 21.77
N ASP A 328 6.87 -7.58 22.91
CA ASP A 328 7.85 -6.93 23.76
C ASP A 328 9.30 -7.12 23.27
N GLY A 329 9.48 -7.94 22.24
CA GLY A 329 10.79 -8.20 21.64
C GLY A 329 11.65 -9.18 22.41
N GLY A 330 11.05 -9.87 23.37
CA GLY A 330 11.65 -10.94 24.15
C GLY A 330 11.93 -10.63 25.62
N PHE A 331 12.19 -11.67 26.39
CA PHE A 331 12.48 -11.71 27.82
C PHE A 331 11.32 -11.42 28.77
N GLY A 332 10.17 -10.99 28.32
CA GLY A 332 9.05 -10.67 29.21
C GLY A 332 9.48 -9.83 30.42
N ALA A 333 9.26 -10.34 31.62
CA ALA A 333 9.62 -9.66 32.86
C ALA A 333 11.12 -9.69 33.23
N VAL A 334 11.94 -10.45 32.53
CA VAL A 334 13.34 -10.70 32.91
C VAL A 334 14.29 -10.23 31.82
N PHE A 335 14.59 -8.93 31.80
CA PHE A 335 15.65 -8.42 30.96
C PHE A 335 17.02 -8.73 31.51
N LEU A 336 17.93 -9.22 30.69
CA LEU A 336 19.33 -9.27 31.04
C LEU A 336 19.82 -7.83 31.23
N PRO A 337 20.73 -7.56 32.20
CA PRO A 337 21.25 -6.20 32.42
C PRO A 337 21.85 -5.56 31.16
N GLU A 338 22.34 -6.37 30.25
CA GLU A 338 22.92 -5.98 28.97
C GLU A 338 21.89 -5.48 27.96
N MET A 339 20.62 -5.90 28.10
CA MET A 339 19.53 -5.55 27.17
C MET A 339 18.81 -4.26 27.54
N GLY A 340 19.19 -3.62 28.62
CA GLY A 340 18.68 -2.31 28.99
C GLY A 340 17.68 -2.29 30.13
N PRO A 341 17.18 -1.10 30.49
CA PRO A 341 16.41 -0.87 31.71
C PRO A 341 14.92 -1.11 31.59
N GLY A 342 14.43 -1.59 30.45
CA GLY A 342 13.01 -1.78 30.28
C GLY A 342 12.43 -2.88 31.15
N PHE A 343 11.18 -2.79 31.47
CA PHE A 343 10.50 -3.70 32.34
C PHE A 343 9.03 -3.85 32.00
N ILE A 344 8.65 -5.06 31.61
CA ILE A 344 7.26 -5.52 31.65
C ILE A 344 7.15 -6.60 32.71
N PRO A 345 6.16 -6.55 33.61
CA PRO A 345 6.02 -7.52 34.70
C PRO A 345 5.42 -8.87 34.26
N PHE A 346 5.15 -9.06 32.97
CA PHE A 346 4.57 -10.27 32.39
C PHE A 346 4.98 -10.38 30.91
N PRO A 347 5.02 -11.59 30.32
CA PRO A 347 5.22 -11.76 28.89
C PRO A 347 4.17 -11.02 28.08
N SER A 348 4.56 -10.45 26.95
CA SER A 348 3.66 -9.66 26.09
C SER A 348 3.61 -10.21 24.67
N ALA A 349 3.37 -11.51 24.58
CA ALA A 349 3.07 -12.18 23.33
C ALA A 349 1.56 -12.25 23.13
N THR A 350 1.10 -12.00 21.91
CA THR A 350 -0.32 -11.98 21.59
C THR A 350 -0.59 -12.76 20.31
N GLN A 351 -1.63 -13.59 20.34
CA GLN A 351 -2.18 -14.22 19.15
C GLN A 351 -3.48 -13.54 18.78
N ASP A 352 -3.59 -13.11 17.52
CA ASP A 352 -4.82 -12.59 16.94
C ASP A 352 -5.26 -13.53 15.81
N ASP A 353 -6.43 -14.19 16.01
CA ASP A 353 -7.10 -14.99 14.99
C ASP A 353 -8.13 -14.08 14.29
N ALA A 354 -8.19 -14.08 12.97
CA ALA A 354 -9.14 -13.31 12.17
C ALA A 354 -9.98 -14.23 11.29
N ASP A 355 -11.28 -13.91 11.19
CA ASP A 355 -12.21 -14.48 10.22
C ASP A 355 -12.96 -13.34 9.55
N VAL A 356 -12.77 -13.17 8.23
CA VAL A 356 -13.24 -12.04 7.44
C VAL A 356 -14.10 -12.52 6.32
N GLU A 357 -15.35 -12.04 6.25
CA GLU A 357 -16.25 -12.24 5.10
C GLU A 357 -16.63 -10.88 4.53
N GLN A 358 -16.61 -10.73 3.21
CA GLN A 358 -16.99 -9.49 2.53
C GLN A 358 -17.79 -9.79 1.27
N PHE A 359 -18.93 -9.13 1.11
CA PHE A 359 -19.74 -9.15 -0.10
C PHE A 359 -19.89 -7.74 -0.68
N THR A 360 -19.77 -7.61 -2.01
CA THR A 360 -20.01 -6.35 -2.71
C THR A 360 -20.85 -6.53 -3.96
N GLN A 361 -21.71 -5.54 -4.24
CA GLN A 361 -22.50 -5.48 -5.45
C GLN A 361 -22.51 -4.04 -6.00
N GLU A 362 -22.04 -3.86 -7.22
CA GLU A 362 -22.18 -2.60 -7.96
C GLU A 362 -23.09 -2.81 -9.19
N LEU A 363 -24.04 -1.90 -9.39
CA LEU A 363 -24.79 -1.78 -10.64
C LEU A 363 -24.56 -0.37 -11.20
N ARG A 364 -24.05 -0.29 -12.42
CA ARG A 364 -23.69 0.96 -13.09
C ARG A 364 -24.27 1.00 -14.49
N ILE A 365 -24.76 2.17 -14.90
CA ILE A 365 -25.19 2.46 -16.26
C ILE A 365 -24.44 3.69 -16.79
N ASN A 366 -24.01 3.63 -18.03
CA ASN A 366 -23.41 4.77 -18.73
C ASN A 366 -23.95 4.87 -20.16
N ASN A 367 -23.83 6.07 -20.77
CA ASN A 367 -24.08 6.24 -22.19
C ASN A 367 -22.84 5.87 -23.01
N ASN A 368 -23.08 5.29 -24.21
CA ASN A 368 -22.01 4.85 -25.13
C ASN A 368 -21.66 5.94 -26.15
N ASP A 369 -22.59 6.84 -26.43
CA ASP A 369 -22.41 7.95 -27.40
C ASP A 369 -22.26 9.26 -26.62
N ALA A 370 -21.03 9.79 -26.59
CA ALA A 370 -20.67 10.95 -25.79
C ALA A 370 -20.20 12.13 -26.64
N GLU A 371 -20.99 12.54 -27.67
CA GLU A 371 -20.62 13.71 -28.48
C GLU A 371 -20.43 14.99 -27.65
N ARG A 372 -21.25 15.20 -26.60
CA ARG A 372 -21.20 16.36 -25.71
C ARG A 372 -21.22 16.07 -24.22
N LEU A 373 -21.77 14.95 -23.84
CA LEU A 373 -21.91 14.56 -22.44
C LEU A 373 -21.70 13.05 -22.31
N PHE A 374 -20.62 12.66 -21.71
CA PHE A 374 -20.52 11.32 -21.11
C PHE A 374 -21.13 11.39 -19.72
N TRP A 375 -21.90 10.38 -19.33
CA TRP A 375 -22.36 10.25 -17.95
C TRP A 375 -22.42 8.80 -17.54
N GLN A 376 -22.23 8.59 -16.25
CA GLN A 376 -22.45 7.31 -15.59
C GLN A 376 -23.17 7.51 -14.27
N ALA A 377 -23.97 6.52 -13.87
CA ALA A 377 -24.67 6.51 -12.60
C ALA A 377 -24.75 5.07 -12.07
N GLY A 378 -24.79 4.88 -10.76
CA GLY A 378 -24.83 3.56 -10.19
C GLY A 378 -25.30 3.52 -8.76
N VAL A 379 -25.47 2.29 -8.30
CA VAL A 379 -25.73 1.95 -6.90
C VAL A 379 -24.68 0.95 -6.44
N PHE A 380 -24.31 1.04 -5.18
CA PHE A 380 -23.33 0.14 -4.57
C PHE A 380 -23.86 -0.38 -3.23
N TYR A 381 -23.64 -1.63 -2.97
CA TYR A 381 -23.90 -2.31 -1.71
C TYR A 381 -22.63 -2.99 -1.23
N PHE A 382 -22.40 -2.92 0.05
CA PHE A 382 -21.29 -3.53 0.76
C PHE A 382 -21.80 -4.15 2.06
N ASP A 383 -21.30 -5.33 2.37
CA ASP A 383 -21.60 -6.06 3.59
C ASP A 383 -20.36 -6.85 4.01
N ALA A 384 -19.92 -6.69 5.24
CA ALA A 384 -18.74 -7.38 5.75
C ALA A 384 -18.86 -7.70 7.23
N ASP A 385 -18.43 -8.90 7.58
CA ASP A 385 -18.28 -9.39 8.95
C ASP A 385 -16.79 -9.67 9.22
N LEU A 386 -16.35 -9.38 10.43
CA LEU A 386 -15.02 -9.70 10.93
C LEU A 386 -15.11 -10.15 12.38
N ASP A 387 -14.68 -11.36 12.64
CA ASP A 387 -14.41 -11.84 14.00
C ASP A 387 -12.90 -11.76 14.28
N VAL A 388 -12.52 -11.07 15.36
CA VAL A 388 -11.14 -11.07 15.87
C VAL A 388 -11.13 -11.72 17.24
N LYS A 389 -10.42 -12.85 17.34
CA LYS A 389 -10.19 -13.50 18.64
C LYS A 389 -8.76 -13.22 19.08
N THR A 390 -8.60 -12.45 20.13
CA THR A 390 -7.32 -12.11 20.73
C THR A 390 -7.04 -12.98 21.94
N ASP A 391 -5.89 -13.65 21.94
CA ASP A 391 -5.32 -14.36 23.08
C ASP A 391 -4.06 -13.62 23.56
N PRO A 392 -4.12 -12.86 24.66
CA PRO A 392 -2.97 -12.13 25.19
C PRO A 392 -2.05 -12.99 26.10
N GLY A 393 -2.30 -14.29 26.20
CA GLY A 393 -1.48 -15.24 26.98
C GLY A 393 -1.63 -15.15 28.49
N PHE A 394 -2.11 -14.03 29.04
CA PHE A 394 -2.24 -13.82 30.51
C PHE A 394 -3.69 -13.65 30.99
N THR A 395 -4.66 -13.58 30.08
CA THR A 395 -6.11 -13.59 30.35
C THR A 395 -6.78 -14.65 29.46
N ASP A 396 -8.08 -14.93 29.70
CA ASP A 396 -8.84 -15.81 28.81
C ASP A 396 -8.98 -15.13 27.43
N PRO A 397 -8.85 -15.87 26.32
CA PRO A 397 -9.06 -15.33 24.97
C PRO A 397 -10.42 -14.67 24.80
N THR A 398 -10.46 -13.58 24.08
CA THR A 398 -11.65 -12.76 23.86
C THR A 398 -11.93 -12.63 22.37
N THR A 399 -13.18 -12.85 21.95
CA THR A 399 -13.63 -12.58 20.58
C THR A 399 -14.44 -11.30 20.53
N VAL A 400 -14.11 -10.45 19.57
CA VAL A 400 -14.84 -9.23 19.24
C VAL A 400 -15.32 -9.36 17.80
N SER A 401 -16.62 -9.18 17.58
CA SER A 401 -17.23 -9.28 16.26
C SER A 401 -17.58 -7.90 15.75
N HIS A 402 -17.18 -7.60 14.52
CA HIS A 402 -17.51 -6.37 13.81
C HIS A 402 -18.39 -6.70 12.60
N SER A 403 -19.44 -5.92 12.38
CA SER A 403 -20.19 -5.92 11.13
C SER A 403 -20.24 -4.53 10.52
N ASN A 404 -20.30 -4.48 9.20
CA ASN A 404 -20.37 -3.22 8.45
C ASN A 404 -21.27 -3.39 7.23
N GLU A 405 -22.38 -2.64 7.18
CA GLU A 405 -23.27 -2.56 6.02
C GLU A 405 -23.23 -1.13 5.43
N SER A 406 -23.10 -1.03 4.09
CA SER A 406 -23.06 0.27 3.43
C SER A 406 -23.85 0.29 2.11
N TRP A 407 -24.56 1.39 1.87
CA TRP A 407 -25.32 1.66 0.65
C TRP A 407 -24.89 2.98 0.03
N ALA A 408 -24.84 3.01 -1.30
CA ALA A 408 -24.56 4.26 -1.97
C ALA A 408 -25.29 4.40 -3.31
N VAL A 409 -25.54 5.67 -3.66
CA VAL A 409 -26.00 6.08 -4.99
C VAL A 409 -25.06 7.14 -5.50
N PHE A 410 -24.57 6.99 -6.73
CA PHE A 410 -23.59 7.90 -7.29
C PHE A 410 -23.86 8.22 -8.77
N GLY A 411 -23.27 9.32 -9.23
CA GLY A 411 -23.25 9.68 -10.63
C GLY A 411 -22.16 10.68 -10.94
N GLN A 412 -21.64 10.61 -12.16
CA GLN A 412 -20.64 11.54 -12.69
C GLN A 412 -20.92 11.83 -14.15
N GLY A 413 -20.61 13.04 -14.58
CA GLY A 413 -20.71 13.43 -15.98
C GLY A 413 -19.53 14.28 -16.42
N ASP A 414 -19.07 14.05 -17.66
CA ASP A 414 -18.06 14.84 -18.35
C ASP A 414 -18.75 15.61 -19.48
N TYR A 415 -18.82 16.91 -19.33
CA TYR A 415 -19.42 17.80 -20.31
C TYR A 415 -18.34 18.49 -21.16
N TYR A 416 -18.30 18.17 -22.43
CA TYR A 416 -17.38 18.77 -23.41
C TYR A 416 -17.89 20.14 -23.82
N LEU A 417 -17.44 21.20 -23.11
CA LEU A 417 -17.80 22.58 -23.35
C LEU A 417 -17.36 23.03 -24.76
N THR A 418 -16.15 22.63 -25.14
CA THR A 418 -15.56 22.76 -26.48
C THR A 418 -14.64 21.56 -26.70
N ASP A 419 -14.01 21.43 -27.86
CA ASP A 419 -12.95 20.40 -28.12
C ASP A 419 -11.76 20.52 -27.17
N GLN A 420 -11.58 21.68 -26.52
CA GLN A 420 -10.44 21.91 -25.60
C GLN A 420 -10.85 21.93 -24.12
N TRP A 421 -12.11 22.22 -23.80
CA TRP A 421 -12.56 22.36 -22.42
C TRP A 421 -13.50 21.25 -22.02
N THR A 422 -13.16 20.54 -20.96
CA THR A 422 -14.01 19.52 -20.35
C THR A 422 -14.31 19.88 -18.91
N LEU A 423 -15.58 19.84 -18.55
CA LEU A 423 -16.08 20.00 -17.18
C LEU A 423 -16.55 18.64 -16.67
N THR A 424 -15.94 18.14 -15.61
CA THR A 424 -16.38 16.92 -14.91
C THR A 424 -17.05 17.27 -13.60
N ALA A 425 -18.20 16.67 -13.32
CA ALA A 425 -18.89 16.81 -12.04
C ALA A 425 -19.40 15.45 -11.57
N GLY A 426 -19.12 15.10 -10.33
CA GLY A 426 -19.55 13.87 -9.67
C GLY A 426 -20.15 14.12 -8.30
N ILE A 427 -21.12 13.28 -7.92
CA ILE A 427 -21.74 13.28 -6.60
C ILE A 427 -22.05 11.85 -6.17
N ARG A 428 -21.93 11.59 -4.88
CA ARG A 428 -22.32 10.32 -4.25
C ARG A 428 -22.93 10.61 -2.88
N TRP A 429 -24.00 9.92 -2.57
CA TRP A 429 -24.52 9.76 -1.22
C TRP A 429 -24.21 8.34 -0.76
N THR A 430 -23.70 8.21 0.48
CA THR A 430 -23.39 6.92 1.09
C THR A 430 -23.97 6.91 2.50
N TYR A 431 -24.61 5.81 2.87
CA TYR A 431 -24.97 5.44 4.24
C TYR A 431 -24.05 4.31 4.68
N ASP A 432 -23.52 4.39 5.89
CA ASP A 432 -22.60 3.44 6.49
C ASP A 432 -23.08 3.11 7.92
N ASP A 433 -23.19 1.82 8.24
CA ASP A 433 -23.65 1.30 9.53
C ASP A 433 -22.64 0.28 10.03
N LYS A 434 -22.16 0.47 11.25
CA LYS A 434 -21.17 -0.38 11.90
C LYS A 434 -21.63 -0.79 13.28
N GLU A 435 -21.48 -2.07 13.57
CA GLU A 435 -21.75 -2.66 14.86
C GLU A 435 -20.53 -3.41 15.37
N LEU A 436 -20.27 -3.29 16.66
CA LEU A 436 -19.32 -4.10 17.41
C LEU A 436 -20.08 -4.84 18.48
N ASP A 437 -19.93 -6.18 18.50
CA ASP A 437 -20.39 -7.04 19.59
C ASP A 437 -19.20 -7.64 20.33
N ALA A 438 -19.14 -7.39 21.63
CA ALA A 438 -18.05 -7.84 22.48
C ALA A 438 -18.59 -8.42 23.81
N PRO A 439 -17.81 -9.30 24.47
CA PRO A 439 -18.18 -9.89 25.75
C PRO A 439 -18.53 -8.85 26.83
N ALA A 440 -19.25 -9.28 27.86
CA ALA A 440 -19.69 -8.46 29.00
C ALA A 440 -20.64 -7.30 28.65
N GLY A 441 -21.27 -7.33 27.45
CA GLY A 441 -22.27 -6.34 27.03
C GLY A 441 -21.64 -5.02 26.58
N GLN A 442 -20.44 -5.07 26.06
CA GLN A 442 -19.75 -3.93 25.44
C GLN A 442 -20.08 -3.83 23.95
N SER A 443 -21.37 -3.92 23.60
CA SER A 443 -21.81 -3.72 22.20
C SER A 443 -21.93 -2.24 21.90
N THR A 444 -21.50 -1.85 20.71
CA THR A 444 -21.52 -0.45 20.23
C THR A 444 -22.02 -0.45 18.80
N ASP A 445 -22.95 0.43 18.49
CA ASP A 445 -23.44 0.69 17.13
C ASP A 445 -23.25 2.16 16.76
N ILE A 446 -22.90 2.43 15.50
CA ILE A 446 -22.75 3.77 14.96
C ILE A 446 -23.09 3.79 13.48
N ASP A 447 -23.94 4.72 13.08
CA ASP A 447 -24.29 4.95 11.69
C ASP A 447 -24.06 6.42 11.30
N ASP A 448 -23.77 6.62 10.01
CA ASP A 448 -23.62 7.95 9.44
C ASP A 448 -24.00 7.96 7.96
N ASP A 449 -24.43 9.13 7.46
CA ASP A 449 -24.66 9.35 6.04
C ASP A 449 -23.92 10.59 5.54
N GLN A 450 -23.19 10.42 4.43
CA GLN A 450 -22.30 11.45 3.89
C GLN A 450 -22.51 11.67 2.40
N VAL A 451 -22.29 12.93 1.99
CA VAL A 451 -22.28 13.31 0.57
C VAL A 451 -20.88 13.70 0.15
N SER A 452 -20.33 12.95 -0.80
CA SER A 452 -19.05 13.26 -1.44
C SER A 452 -19.25 13.78 -2.85
N GLY A 453 -18.35 14.65 -3.31
CA GLY A 453 -18.45 15.20 -4.65
C GLY A 453 -17.11 15.63 -5.23
N ASN A 454 -17.11 15.85 -6.54
CA ASN A 454 -16.00 16.49 -7.23
C ASN A 454 -16.48 17.43 -8.32
N LEU A 455 -15.66 18.42 -8.62
CA LEU A 455 -15.79 19.28 -9.78
C LEU A 455 -14.40 19.54 -10.34
N SER A 456 -14.17 19.20 -11.61
CA SER A 456 -12.92 19.50 -12.28
C SER A 456 -13.13 20.18 -13.61
N LEU A 457 -12.19 21.04 -13.98
CA LEU A 457 -12.14 21.71 -15.26
C LEU A 457 -10.77 21.45 -15.90
N ALA A 458 -10.79 20.80 -17.06
CA ALA A 458 -9.61 20.51 -17.86
C ALA A 458 -9.56 21.39 -19.11
N TYR A 459 -8.36 21.84 -19.46
CA TYR A 459 -8.08 22.58 -20.69
C TYR A 459 -6.94 21.94 -21.47
N ASN A 460 -7.26 21.35 -22.61
CA ASN A 460 -6.28 20.82 -23.56
C ASN A 460 -5.65 21.98 -24.33
N MET A 461 -4.42 22.33 -23.97
CA MET A 461 -3.65 23.38 -24.64
C MET A 461 -3.20 22.93 -26.04
N SER A 462 -2.98 21.64 -26.21
CA SER A 462 -2.67 20.94 -27.45
C SER A 462 -3.07 19.48 -27.31
N ASP A 463 -2.95 18.68 -28.38
CA ASP A 463 -3.20 17.23 -28.35
C ASP A 463 -2.32 16.48 -27.33
N ASN A 464 -1.18 17.08 -26.94
CA ASN A 464 -0.18 16.47 -26.08
C ASN A 464 0.01 17.21 -24.74
N SER A 465 -0.89 18.14 -24.38
CA SER A 465 -0.74 18.87 -23.12
C SER A 465 -2.04 19.38 -22.56
N MET A 466 -2.23 19.20 -21.27
CA MET A 466 -3.42 19.59 -20.50
C MET A 466 -3.04 20.29 -19.20
N VAL A 467 -3.79 21.35 -18.85
CA VAL A 467 -3.86 21.88 -17.48
C VAL A 467 -5.22 21.58 -16.91
N TRP A 468 -5.30 21.33 -15.63
CA TRP A 468 -6.56 21.06 -14.96
C TRP A 468 -6.60 21.62 -13.55
N GLY A 469 -7.80 21.87 -13.05
CA GLY A 469 -8.07 22.18 -11.65
C GLY A 469 -9.23 21.36 -11.15
N LYS A 470 -9.17 20.88 -9.90
CA LYS A 470 -10.16 20.03 -9.26
C LYS A 470 -10.43 20.50 -7.84
N ILE A 471 -11.68 20.50 -7.45
CA ILE A 471 -12.10 20.49 -6.04
C ILE A 471 -12.79 19.15 -5.78
N ALA A 472 -12.52 18.54 -4.65
CA ALA A 472 -13.11 17.25 -4.30
C ALA A 472 -13.35 17.15 -2.80
N SER A 473 -14.40 16.42 -2.43
CA SER A 473 -14.64 15.99 -1.07
C SER A 473 -14.74 14.47 -0.99
N GLY A 474 -14.41 13.94 0.18
CA GLY A 474 -14.52 12.52 0.52
C GLY A 474 -14.75 12.37 2.02
N PHE A 475 -14.97 11.15 2.47
CA PHE A 475 -15.07 10.85 3.89
C PHE A 475 -14.52 9.46 4.19
N ARG A 476 -14.08 9.26 5.43
CA ARG A 476 -13.87 7.94 6.02
C ARG A 476 -15.02 7.73 7.00
N GLY A 477 -15.69 6.57 6.90
CA GLY A 477 -16.79 6.22 7.77
C GLY A 477 -16.38 6.19 9.26
N PRO A 478 -17.34 6.20 10.19
CA PRO A 478 -17.03 6.13 11.60
C PRO A 478 -16.23 4.87 11.92
N SER A 479 -15.46 4.88 12.99
CA SER A 479 -14.62 3.75 13.39
C SER A 479 -14.95 3.30 14.80
N ILE A 480 -14.97 1.98 15.02
CA ILE A 480 -15.09 1.36 16.34
C ILE A 480 -13.84 0.53 16.57
N GLN A 481 -13.11 0.85 17.65
CA GLN A 481 -11.92 0.10 18.05
C GLN A 481 -12.30 -0.81 19.23
N GLY A 482 -12.18 -2.13 19.04
CA GLY A 482 -12.60 -3.14 20.00
C GLY A 482 -11.48 -3.95 20.65
N ARG A 483 -10.23 -3.82 20.18
CA ARG A 483 -9.09 -4.64 20.62
C ARG A 483 -8.86 -4.59 22.13
N ASP A 484 -8.95 -3.42 22.74
CA ASP A 484 -8.65 -3.24 24.14
C ASP A 484 -9.61 -4.01 25.08
N VAL A 485 -10.77 -4.47 24.57
CA VAL A 485 -11.68 -5.34 25.33
C VAL A 485 -11.00 -6.66 25.73
N ALA A 486 -10.14 -7.21 24.88
CA ALA A 486 -9.36 -8.42 25.17
C ALA A 486 -8.35 -8.22 26.30
N PHE A 487 -7.94 -6.98 26.55
CA PHE A 487 -7.00 -6.60 27.61
C PHE A 487 -7.70 -6.02 28.85
N GLY A 488 -9.04 -6.18 28.94
CA GLY A 488 -9.85 -5.68 30.05
C GLY A 488 -10.17 -4.18 29.99
N GLY A 489 -9.91 -3.53 28.85
CA GLY A 489 -10.32 -2.17 28.53
C GLY A 489 -11.73 -2.07 28.01
N VAL A 490 -12.04 -0.98 27.34
CA VAL A 490 -13.35 -0.69 26.72
C VAL A 490 -13.13 -0.33 25.24
N SER A 491 -14.16 -0.57 24.42
CA SER A 491 -14.16 -0.09 23.02
C SER A 491 -14.14 1.44 22.97
N SER A 492 -13.55 1.99 21.92
CA SER A 492 -13.60 3.43 21.62
C SER A 492 -14.21 3.66 20.23
N VAL A 493 -14.75 4.87 20.03
CA VAL A 493 -15.46 5.25 18.80
C VAL A 493 -14.91 6.58 18.31
N ALA A 494 -14.75 6.69 17.01
CA ALA A 494 -14.50 7.95 16.32
C ALA A 494 -15.62 8.22 15.30
N ASP A 495 -16.07 9.46 15.24
CA ASP A 495 -17.02 9.94 14.22
C ASP A 495 -16.37 9.97 12.84
N SER A 496 -17.18 10.05 11.78
CA SER A 496 -16.68 10.16 10.40
C SER A 496 -15.77 11.36 10.22
N GLU A 497 -14.64 11.17 9.54
CA GLU A 497 -13.80 12.27 9.07
C GLU A 497 -14.22 12.72 7.67
N THR A 498 -14.13 14.01 7.39
CA THR A 498 -14.42 14.57 6.07
C THR A 498 -13.25 15.36 5.52
N ILE A 499 -12.91 15.14 4.25
CA ILE A 499 -11.84 15.84 3.56
C ILE A 499 -12.39 16.77 2.48
N ASN A 500 -11.81 17.96 2.38
CA ASN A 500 -12.01 18.91 1.30
C ASN A 500 -10.66 19.24 0.67
N SER A 501 -10.55 19.11 -0.66
CA SER A 501 -9.29 19.35 -1.37
C SER A 501 -9.46 20.27 -2.57
N ILE A 502 -8.38 20.99 -2.87
CA ILE A 502 -8.19 21.73 -4.11
C ILE A 502 -6.86 21.32 -4.74
N GLU A 503 -6.90 21.04 -6.04
CA GLU A 503 -5.73 20.60 -6.80
C GLU A 503 -5.61 21.36 -8.12
N PHE A 504 -4.37 21.57 -8.58
CA PHE A 504 -4.04 22.05 -9.91
C PHE A 504 -2.93 21.19 -10.49
N GLY A 505 -3.13 20.76 -11.74
CA GLY A 505 -2.16 19.89 -12.39
C GLY A 505 -1.86 20.26 -13.83
N TYR A 506 -0.74 19.70 -14.28
CA TYR A 506 -0.25 19.84 -15.64
C TYR A 506 0.24 18.48 -16.14
N LYS A 507 -0.23 18.07 -17.31
CA LYS A 507 0.23 16.89 -18.02
C LYS A 507 0.74 17.27 -19.39
N ALA A 508 1.89 16.72 -19.80
CA ALA A 508 2.44 17.01 -21.12
C ALA A 508 3.30 15.85 -21.65
N GLU A 509 3.19 15.61 -22.94
CA GLU A 509 4.16 14.86 -23.73
C GLU A 509 4.92 15.82 -24.64
N PHE A 510 6.24 15.71 -24.68
CA PHE A 510 7.12 16.61 -25.41
C PHE A 510 8.36 15.86 -25.95
N LEU A 511 9.23 16.56 -26.71
CA LEU A 511 10.38 15.97 -27.39
C LEU A 511 9.99 14.84 -28.37
N ASP A 512 8.94 15.07 -29.17
CA ASP A 512 8.38 14.08 -30.09
C ASP A 512 7.92 12.81 -29.34
N ASN A 513 7.17 12.98 -28.24
CA ASN A 513 6.64 11.95 -27.34
C ASN A 513 7.71 11.05 -26.70
N ARG A 514 8.94 11.56 -26.53
CA ARG A 514 10.00 10.88 -25.78
C ARG A 514 10.04 11.27 -24.30
N ALA A 515 9.32 12.29 -23.89
CA ALA A 515 9.21 12.70 -22.50
C ALA A 515 7.74 12.90 -22.13
N ARG A 516 7.34 12.39 -20.98
CA ARG A 516 6.01 12.56 -20.37
C ARG A 516 6.18 13.11 -18.97
N LEU A 517 5.46 14.18 -18.68
CA LEU A 517 5.41 14.84 -17.38
C LEU A 517 3.98 14.85 -16.85
N ASN A 518 3.81 14.45 -15.59
CA ASN A 518 2.62 14.67 -14.80
C ASN A 518 3.04 15.42 -13.52
N ALA A 519 2.47 16.58 -13.26
CA ALA A 519 2.77 17.39 -12.09
C ALA A 519 1.48 17.93 -11.48
N ALA A 520 1.39 17.95 -10.16
CA ALA A 520 0.26 18.50 -9.43
C ALA A 520 0.75 19.24 -8.17
N VAL A 521 -0.03 20.24 -7.76
CA VAL A 521 0.06 20.90 -6.45
C VAL A 521 -1.32 20.83 -5.82
N TYR A 522 -1.37 20.63 -4.50
CA TYR A 522 -2.61 20.43 -3.78
C TYR A 522 -2.58 21.05 -2.39
N TYR A 523 -3.76 21.31 -1.88
CA TYR A 523 -4.05 21.60 -0.48
C TYR A 523 -5.31 20.83 -0.09
N TYR A 524 -5.32 20.25 1.11
CA TYR A 524 -6.51 19.67 1.69
C TYR A 524 -6.64 20.04 3.17
N GLU A 525 -7.87 20.00 3.63
CA GLU A 525 -8.27 20.10 5.03
C GLU A 525 -9.13 18.90 5.38
N VAL A 526 -8.93 18.34 6.55
CA VAL A 526 -9.72 17.23 7.09
C VAL A 526 -10.34 17.69 8.38
N ASP A 527 -11.67 17.69 8.44
CA ASP A 527 -12.44 17.96 9.63
C ASP A 527 -12.69 16.63 10.35
N ASP A 528 -12.66 16.64 11.68
CA ASP A 528 -12.86 15.48 12.54
C ASP A 528 -11.93 14.30 12.17
N ILE A 529 -10.65 14.58 11.86
CA ILE A 529 -9.71 13.55 11.44
C ILE A 529 -9.60 12.45 12.48
N GLN A 530 -9.68 11.19 12.01
CA GLN A 530 -9.56 10.03 12.89
C GLN A 530 -8.10 9.63 13.05
N PHE A 531 -7.64 9.60 14.30
CA PHE A 531 -6.34 9.04 14.66
C PHE A 531 -6.50 7.85 15.60
N SER A 532 -5.57 6.92 15.50
CA SER A 532 -5.40 5.86 16.48
C SER A 532 -4.23 6.23 17.39
N VAL A 533 -4.56 6.46 18.67
CA VAL A 533 -3.56 6.62 19.71
C VAL A 533 -3.10 5.23 20.12
N VAL A 534 -1.89 4.89 19.71
CA VAL A 534 -1.25 3.60 20.00
C VAL A 534 -0.21 3.83 21.07
N GLY A 535 -0.15 2.96 22.08
CA GLY A 535 0.89 2.99 23.09
C GLY A 535 0.39 3.35 24.48
N GLY A 536 1.22 3.99 25.28
CA GLY A 536 1.00 4.20 26.71
C GLY A 536 1.37 2.95 27.51
N ASP A 537 0.94 2.87 28.77
CA ASP A 537 1.40 1.86 29.73
C ASP A 537 0.94 0.41 29.44
N GLY A 538 0.11 0.17 28.43
CA GLY A 538 -0.47 -1.14 28.21
C GLY A 538 -0.64 -1.51 26.75
N ASN A 539 0.09 -0.89 25.82
CA ASN A 539 -0.12 -1.10 24.37
C ASN A 539 -1.61 -0.95 23.99
N SER A 540 -2.27 0.05 24.58
CA SER A 540 -3.67 0.32 24.28
C SER A 540 -3.84 0.96 22.92
N VAL A 541 -4.97 0.73 22.28
CA VAL A 541 -5.37 1.39 21.05
C VAL A 541 -6.70 2.08 21.23
N THR A 542 -6.69 3.40 21.08
CA THR A 542 -7.89 4.21 21.20
C THR A 542 -8.05 5.04 19.95
N VAL A 543 -9.22 4.95 19.29
CA VAL A 543 -9.55 5.88 18.21
C VAL A 543 -10.10 7.18 18.77
N ILE A 544 -9.68 8.29 18.18
CA ILE A 544 -10.08 9.64 18.54
C ILE A 544 -10.33 10.47 17.28
N ASN A 545 -11.09 11.57 17.41
CA ASN A 545 -11.12 12.62 16.40
C ASN A 545 -10.30 13.82 16.90
N ALA A 546 -9.46 14.39 16.04
CA ALA A 546 -8.94 15.73 16.23
C ALA A 546 -9.85 16.74 15.51
N ASP A 547 -9.96 17.96 16.03
CA ASP A 547 -10.87 19.00 15.51
C ASP A 547 -10.64 19.23 13.99
N SER A 548 -9.39 19.43 13.58
CA SER A 548 -9.03 19.55 12.18
C SER A 548 -7.56 19.22 11.91
N SER A 549 -7.23 19.06 10.64
CA SER A 549 -5.87 18.94 10.17
C SER A 549 -5.77 19.40 8.72
N ASN A 550 -4.57 19.72 8.28
CA ASN A 550 -4.37 20.18 6.92
C ASN A 550 -3.06 19.68 6.32
N ALA A 551 -2.98 19.69 4.99
CA ALA A 551 -1.72 19.51 4.32
C ALA A 551 -1.64 20.26 2.99
N ALA A 552 -0.42 20.65 2.64
CA ALA A 552 -0.07 21.22 1.35
C ALA A 552 1.07 20.43 0.71
N GLY A 553 1.03 20.23 -0.61
CA GLY A 553 2.08 19.47 -1.24
C GLY A 553 2.17 19.61 -2.75
N MET A 554 3.15 18.91 -3.31
CA MET A 554 3.33 18.80 -4.76
C MET A 554 3.84 17.41 -5.14
N GLU A 555 3.50 17.00 -6.34
CA GLU A 555 3.87 15.72 -6.93
C GLU A 555 4.39 15.94 -8.35
N LEU A 556 5.37 15.14 -8.75
CA LEU A 556 5.93 15.16 -10.08
C LEU A 556 6.33 13.74 -10.50
N ASP A 557 5.83 13.30 -11.65
CA ASP A 557 6.24 12.08 -12.33
C ASP A 557 6.77 12.44 -13.71
N LEU A 558 8.02 12.06 -14.01
CA LEU A 558 8.68 12.29 -15.28
C LEU A 558 9.20 10.97 -15.83
N GLN A 559 8.81 10.65 -17.07
CA GLN A 559 9.40 9.56 -17.86
C GLN A 559 10.12 10.14 -19.06
N PHE A 560 11.31 9.62 -19.37
CA PHE A 560 12.14 10.14 -20.46
C PHE A 560 12.93 9.05 -21.19
N LEU A 561 12.61 8.85 -22.46
CA LEU A 561 13.42 8.06 -23.40
C LEU A 561 14.61 8.90 -23.87
N VAL A 562 15.76 8.70 -23.24
CA VAL A 562 17.01 9.42 -23.60
C VAL A 562 17.39 9.11 -25.04
N ASN A 563 17.32 7.83 -25.40
CA ASN A 563 17.52 7.27 -26.74
C ASN A 563 16.90 5.86 -26.80
N GLU A 564 17.11 5.12 -27.90
CA GLU A 564 16.63 3.75 -28.12
C GLU A 564 17.14 2.71 -27.10
N TYR A 565 18.14 3.05 -26.27
CA TYR A 565 18.78 2.15 -25.32
C TYR A 565 18.50 2.48 -23.86
N VAL A 566 18.07 3.72 -23.56
CA VAL A 566 17.98 4.23 -22.19
C VAL A 566 16.64 4.89 -21.96
N ASP A 567 15.90 4.36 -20.98
CA ASP A 567 14.70 4.93 -20.40
C ASP A 567 14.97 5.33 -18.93
N LEU A 568 14.55 6.52 -18.56
CA LEU A 568 14.67 7.05 -17.19
C LEU A 568 13.29 7.42 -16.68
N THR A 569 13.01 7.11 -15.41
CA THR A 569 11.89 7.70 -14.70
C THR A 569 12.37 8.42 -13.46
N PHE A 570 11.68 9.47 -13.12
CA PHE A 570 11.92 10.26 -11.92
C PHE A 570 10.58 10.61 -11.31
N GLY A 571 10.44 10.34 -10.04
CA GLY A 571 9.29 10.70 -9.25
C GLY A 571 9.69 11.51 -8.02
N TYR A 572 8.89 12.51 -7.67
CA TYR A 572 9.09 13.35 -6.50
C TYR A 572 7.75 13.69 -5.87
N ALA A 573 7.65 13.60 -4.56
CA ALA A 573 6.56 14.17 -3.81
C ALA A 573 7.07 14.90 -2.58
N TYR A 574 6.40 16.01 -2.27
CA TYR A 574 6.55 16.79 -1.06
C TYR A 574 5.20 16.98 -0.42
N VAL A 575 5.10 16.76 0.87
CA VAL A 575 3.90 17.03 1.67
C VAL A 575 4.29 17.62 3.01
N ASP A 576 3.61 18.67 3.41
CA ASP A 576 3.69 19.29 4.72
C ASP A 576 2.33 19.11 5.39
N THR A 577 2.28 18.38 6.50
CA THR A 577 1.07 18.00 7.22
C THR A 577 1.08 18.62 8.61
N GLU A 578 -0.09 19.03 9.10
CA GLU A 578 -0.23 19.66 10.42
C GLU A 578 -1.53 19.23 11.09
N ILE A 579 -1.45 18.82 12.37
CA ILE A 579 -2.59 18.60 13.26
C ILE A 579 -2.95 19.95 13.86
N ASP A 580 -4.22 20.37 13.76
CA ASP A 580 -4.71 21.64 14.29
C ASP A 580 -5.79 21.37 15.36
N ASP A 581 -5.33 21.07 16.58
CA ASP A 581 -6.17 20.88 17.76
C ASP A 581 -5.39 21.22 19.03
N SER A 582 -5.54 22.43 19.49
CA SER A 582 -4.80 22.98 20.66
C SER A 582 -5.08 22.29 21.99
N ASN A 583 -6.11 21.47 22.08
CA ASN A 583 -6.51 20.76 23.29
C ASN A 583 -6.17 19.27 23.25
N LEU A 584 -5.72 18.76 22.10
CA LEU A 584 -5.46 17.33 21.93
C LEU A 584 -4.17 16.91 22.60
N GLU A 585 -4.29 15.98 23.53
CA GLU A 585 -3.17 15.41 24.27
C GLU A 585 -3.23 13.88 24.17
N VAL A 586 -2.10 13.26 23.93
CA VAL A 586 -1.95 11.80 23.88
C VAL A 586 -0.93 11.32 24.92
N ALA A 587 -1.11 10.11 25.42
CA ALA A 587 -0.14 9.48 26.31
C ALA A 587 1.16 9.24 25.57
N THR A 588 2.29 9.51 26.21
CA THR A 588 3.63 9.19 25.67
C THR A 588 4.04 7.78 26.06
N CYS A 589 5.23 7.37 25.67
CA CYS A 589 5.74 6.01 25.85
C CYS A 589 5.58 5.48 27.29
N GLY A 590 4.93 4.34 27.40
CA GLY A 590 4.73 3.64 28.66
C GLY A 590 6.02 3.11 29.28
N SER A 591 7.01 2.77 28.46
CA SER A 591 8.35 2.37 28.91
C SER A 591 9.07 3.44 29.73
N ARG A 592 8.71 4.73 29.53
CA ARG A 592 9.40 5.92 30.09
C ARG A 592 10.89 6.03 29.68
N LEU A 593 11.27 5.32 28.64
CA LEU A 593 12.63 5.33 28.09
C LEU A 593 12.79 6.27 26.90
N CYS A 594 11.69 6.75 26.32
CA CYS A 594 11.76 7.74 25.26
C CYS A 594 11.87 9.16 25.77
N THR A 595 12.28 10.05 24.88
CA THR A 595 12.50 11.47 25.12
C THR A 595 11.51 12.31 24.29
N PRO A 596 10.27 12.56 24.80
CA PRO A 596 9.30 13.41 24.10
C PRO A 596 9.89 14.79 23.82
N THR A 597 9.61 15.31 22.63
CA THR A 597 10.02 16.67 22.21
C THR A 597 8.87 17.66 22.26
N ASP A 598 7.64 17.17 22.26
CA ASP A 598 6.43 17.97 22.42
C ASP A 598 6.30 18.58 23.82
N PRO A 599 5.49 19.62 23.98
CA PRO A 599 5.10 20.12 25.29
C PRO A 599 4.35 19.03 26.08
N THR A 600 4.87 18.64 27.23
CA THR A 600 4.26 17.58 28.05
C THR A 600 3.71 18.09 29.37
N ARG A 601 2.66 17.40 29.88
CA ARG A 601 2.19 17.52 31.26
C ARG A 601 2.16 16.16 31.96
N LEU A 602 2.36 16.17 33.27
CA LEU A 602 2.19 14.97 34.09
C LEU A 602 0.69 14.69 34.33
N GLY A 603 0.25 13.46 34.03
CA GLY A 603 -1.07 12.93 34.32
C GLY A 603 -0.99 11.56 34.99
N LEU A 604 -2.10 10.84 34.97
CA LEU A 604 -2.19 9.45 35.42
C LEU A 604 -2.72 8.61 34.26
N ASP A 605 -2.12 7.43 34.09
CA ASP A 605 -2.59 6.41 33.17
C ASP A 605 -3.89 5.73 33.65
N GLN A 606 -4.38 4.76 32.89
CA GLN A 606 -5.57 3.96 33.22
C GLN A 606 -5.40 3.14 34.52
N PHE A 607 -4.15 2.87 34.93
CA PHE A 607 -3.83 2.15 36.17
C PHE A 607 -3.55 3.09 37.37
N GLY A 608 -3.66 4.41 37.16
CA GLY A 608 -3.40 5.42 38.18
C GLY A 608 -1.91 5.68 38.43
N GLN A 609 -1.03 5.28 37.49
CA GLN A 609 0.40 5.56 37.56
C GLN A 609 0.73 6.89 36.86
N PRO A 610 1.77 7.62 37.30
CA PRO A 610 2.18 8.84 36.64
C PRO A 610 2.68 8.58 35.22
N ILE A 611 2.12 9.24 34.20
CA ILE A 611 2.56 9.23 32.81
C ILE A 611 2.59 10.67 32.27
N LEU A 612 3.41 10.91 31.24
CA LEU A 612 3.42 12.16 30.52
C LEU A 612 2.40 12.11 29.38
N PHE A 613 1.66 13.20 29.23
CA PHE A 613 0.79 13.45 28.08
C PHE A 613 1.45 14.55 27.24
N ALA A 614 1.60 14.31 25.96
CA ALA A 614 2.09 15.25 24.98
C ALA A 614 0.95 16.01 24.32
N ASN A 615 1.05 17.31 24.18
CA ASN A 615 0.18 18.11 23.34
C ASN A 615 0.71 18.03 21.91
N ILE A 616 -0.13 17.53 20.97
CA ILE A 616 0.27 17.25 19.60
C ILE A 616 -0.20 18.31 18.58
N ASP A 617 -0.66 19.45 19.05
CA ASP A 617 -1.01 20.61 18.22
C ASP A 617 0.19 21.10 17.42
N GLY A 618 0.06 21.18 16.11
CA GLY A 618 1.14 21.55 15.19
C GLY A 618 2.05 20.39 14.75
N ASN A 619 1.86 19.17 15.26
CA ASN A 619 2.67 18.03 14.84
C ASN A 619 2.34 17.59 13.41
N PRO A 620 3.32 17.06 12.67
CA PRO A 620 3.07 16.35 11.42
C PRO A 620 2.32 15.04 11.69
N PHE A 621 1.65 14.49 10.66
CA PHE A 621 1.01 13.19 10.77
C PHE A 621 2.05 12.07 10.96
N PRO A 622 1.72 11.00 11.69
CA PRO A 622 2.59 9.85 11.82
C PRO A 622 2.74 9.13 10.47
N GLN A 623 3.90 8.54 10.22
CA GLN A 623 4.22 7.81 8.99
C GLN A 623 4.03 8.66 7.70
N ALA A 624 4.24 9.97 7.80
CA ALA A 624 4.05 10.95 6.73
C ALA A 624 5.38 11.65 6.39
N PRO A 625 6.32 11.00 5.69
CA PRO A 625 7.58 11.63 5.33
C PRO A 625 7.35 12.85 4.42
N GLU A 626 7.94 14.01 4.78
CA GLU A 626 7.77 15.23 4.00
C GLU A 626 8.23 15.10 2.55
N THR A 627 9.26 14.31 2.30
CA THR A 627 9.87 14.18 0.98
C THR A 627 10.04 12.73 0.61
N THR A 628 9.53 12.36 -0.57
CA THR A 628 9.81 11.08 -1.20
C THR A 628 10.32 11.29 -2.62
N LEU A 629 11.29 10.46 -3.03
CA LEU A 629 11.88 10.51 -4.35
C LEU A 629 12.08 9.10 -4.87
N SER A 630 11.68 8.86 -6.11
CA SER A 630 11.98 7.60 -6.82
C SER A 630 12.73 7.88 -8.11
N PHE A 631 13.59 6.94 -8.47
CA PHE A 631 14.33 7.01 -9.73
C PHE A 631 14.47 5.59 -10.29
N THR A 632 14.24 5.43 -11.60
CA THR A 632 14.58 4.19 -12.31
C THR A 632 15.37 4.49 -13.56
N ALA A 633 16.23 3.53 -13.95
CA ALA A 633 16.92 3.56 -15.21
C ALA A 633 16.91 2.16 -15.84
N SER A 634 16.38 2.06 -17.06
CA SER A 634 16.46 0.88 -17.92
C SER A 634 17.50 1.11 -18.98
N PHE A 635 18.34 0.11 -19.20
CA PHE A 635 19.31 0.04 -20.29
C PHE A 635 19.09 -1.24 -21.10
N ARG A 636 18.97 -1.13 -22.42
CA ARG A 636 18.80 -2.26 -23.35
C ARG A 636 19.75 -2.07 -24.52
N TYR A 637 20.55 -3.09 -24.80
CA TYR A 637 21.50 -3.05 -25.91
C TYR A 637 21.33 -4.29 -26.80
N PRO A 638 20.88 -4.12 -28.07
CA PRO A 638 20.65 -5.23 -28.96
C PRO A 638 21.97 -5.90 -29.35
N VAL A 639 21.98 -7.22 -29.32
CA VAL A 639 23.08 -8.08 -29.80
C VAL A 639 22.54 -9.04 -30.86
N SER A 640 23.40 -9.84 -31.47
CA SER A 640 23.08 -10.62 -32.69
C SER A 640 21.85 -11.55 -32.58
N ARG A 641 21.41 -11.95 -31.38
CA ARG A 641 20.27 -12.87 -31.15
C ARG A 641 19.40 -12.48 -29.99
N GLY A 642 19.45 -11.25 -29.52
CA GLY A 642 18.69 -10.78 -28.38
C GLY A 642 19.22 -9.45 -27.88
N GLU A 643 19.10 -9.18 -26.62
CA GLU A 643 19.59 -7.95 -25.98
C GLU A 643 20.25 -8.23 -24.63
N ILE A 644 21.22 -7.41 -24.29
CA ILE A 644 21.73 -7.27 -22.92
C ILE A 644 20.93 -6.14 -22.29
N PHE A 645 20.43 -6.36 -21.10
CA PHE A 645 19.70 -5.34 -20.38
C PHE A 645 20.23 -5.14 -18.95
N ALA A 646 19.93 -3.98 -18.41
CA ALA A 646 20.09 -3.67 -16.99
C ALA A 646 18.96 -2.73 -16.55
N PHE A 647 18.44 -2.98 -15.39
CA PHE A 647 17.43 -2.14 -14.75
C PHE A 647 17.86 -1.83 -13.31
N THR A 648 17.64 -0.60 -12.87
CA THR A 648 17.87 -0.19 -11.48
C THR A 648 16.74 0.70 -11.02
N ASP A 649 16.29 0.51 -9.79
CA ASP A 649 15.32 1.32 -9.09
C ASP A 649 15.90 1.85 -7.79
N TRP A 650 15.53 3.05 -7.43
CA TRP A 650 15.96 3.73 -6.22
C TRP A 650 14.79 4.46 -5.60
N ALA A 651 14.66 4.36 -4.28
CA ALA A 651 13.70 5.09 -3.47
C ALA A 651 14.44 5.82 -2.36
N MET A 652 14.04 7.04 -2.10
CA MET A 652 14.51 7.87 -1.00
C MET A 652 13.31 8.43 -0.27
N GLN A 653 13.35 8.38 1.05
CA GLN A 653 12.34 8.89 1.94
C GLN A 653 13.02 9.76 3.00
N GLY A 654 12.43 10.91 3.29
CA GLY A 654 12.83 11.73 4.43
C GLY A 654 12.45 11.08 5.76
N ASP A 655 12.99 11.61 6.83
CA ASP A 655 12.63 11.21 8.19
C ASP A 655 11.14 11.40 8.47
N THR A 656 10.55 10.57 9.35
CA THR A 656 9.16 10.67 9.76
C THR A 656 8.94 10.19 11.19
N ASN A 657 7.96 10.75 11.87
CA ASN A 657 7.54 10.27 13.19
C ASN A 657 6.74 8.98 13.07
N ILE A 658 6.97 8.04 13.97
CA ILE A 658 6.23 6.77 14.01
C ILE A 658 4.88 6.96 14.73
N PHE A 659 4.85 7.76 15.79
CA PHE A 659 3.67 8.02 16.62
C PHE A 659 3.13 9.44 16.42
N LEU A 660 1.92 9.71 16.95
CA LEU A 660 1.28 11.03 16.94
C LEU A 660 2.07 12.08 17.72
N TYR A 661 2.71 11.69 18.82
CA TYR A 661 3.62 12.55 19.57
C TYR A 661 5.04 12.41 19.07
N GLU A 662 5.80 13.47 19.15
CA GLU A 662 7.19 13.49 18.72
C GLU A 662 8.15 13.05 19.83
N THR A 663 9.06 12.15 19.48
CA THR A 663 10.19 11.75 20.34
C THR A 663 11.47 11.70 19.53
N LYS A 664 12.59 11.64 20.24
CA LYS A 664 13.89 11.44 19.59
C LYS A 664 14.09 10.03 19.07
N GLU A 665 13.58 9.04 19.78
CA GLU A 665 13.80 7.61 19.51
C GLU A 665 12.92 7.12 18.37
N TYR A 666 11.64 7.49 18.36
CA TYR A 666 10.64 6.98 17.40
C TYR A 666 10.46 7.92 16.20
N LYS A 667 11.57 8.37 15.67
CA LYS A 667 11.67 9.10 14.41
C LYS A 667 12.59 8.34 13.47
N THR A 668 12.09 7.96 12.28
CA THR A 668 12.92 7.25 11.30
C THR A 668 14.04 8.17 10.79
N GLU A 669 15.15 7.60 10.34
CA GLU A 669 16.16 8.33 9.59
C GLU A 669 15.76 8.52 8.11
N ASP A 670 16.53 9.36 7.39
CA ASP A 670 16.46 9.43 5.92
C ASP A 670 16.78 8.04 5.34
N GLN A 671 15.85 7.43 4.61
CA GLN A 671 16.01 6.12 4.01
C GLN A 671 16.43 6.22 2.55
N PHE A 672 17.36 5.37 2.12
CA PHE A 672 17.82 5.30 0.73
C PHE A 672 18.06 3.85 0.32
N GLU A 673 17.15 3.29 -0.42
CA GLU A 673 17.18 1.89 -0.83
C GLU A 673 17.08 1.75 -2.35
N GLY A 674 17.71 0.73 -2.89
CA GLY A 674 17.63 0.46 -4.32
C GLY A 674 17.84 -1.00 -4.69
N GLY A 675 17.52 -1.30 -5.94
CA GLY A 675 17.73 -2.60 -6.55
C GLY A 675 18.46 -2.48 -7.88
N LEU A 676 19.07 -3.57 -8.29
CA LEU A 676 19.69 -3.74 -9.59
C LEU A 676 19.36 -5.12 -10.15
N ARG A 677 19.01 -5.14 -11.43
CA ARG A 677 18.79 -6.35 -12.23
C ARG A 677 19.57 -6.22 -13.52
N ALA A 678 20.25 -7.27 -13.94
CA ALA A 678 20.96 -7.27 -15.23
C ALA A 678 20.99 -8.67 -15.82
N GLY A 679 20.87 -8.76 -17.14
CA GLY A 679 20.77 -10.05 -17.79
C GLY A 679 20.85 -10.00 -19.29
N TYR A 680 20.44 -11.12 -19.86
CA TYR A 680 20.32 -11.32 -21.29
C TYR A 680 18.92 -11.83 -21.61
N ARG A 681 18.26 -11.20 -22.58
CA ARG A 681 16.97 -11.60 -23.13
C ARG A 681 17.13 -11.97 -24.59
N GLN A 682 16.55 -13.09 -24.97
CA GLN A 682 16.48 -13.49 -26.39
C GLN A 682 15.02 -13.45 -26.84
N THR A 683 14.78 -12.59 -27.81
CA THR A 683 13.52 -12.47 -28.54
C THR A 683 13.74 -13.09 -29.93
N SER A 684 13.38 -14.34 -30.09
CA SER A 684 13.49 -14.95 -31.43
C SER A 684 12.58 -16.17 -31.57
N GLY A 685 11.70 -16.14 -32.56
CA GLY A 685 10.78 -17.22 -32.87
C GLY A 685 9.52 -17.18 -31.99
N ASP A 686 9.04 -18.36 -31.59
CA ASP A 686 7.78 -18.50 -30.84
C ASP A 686 7.97 -18.39 -29.30
N TYR A 687 9.21 -18.12 -28.83
CA TYR A 687 9.57 -18.07 -27.42
C TYR A 687 10.55 -16.93 -27.13
N ASP A 688 10.22 -16.15 -26.13
CA ASP A 688 11.14 -15.20 -25.52
C ASP A 688 11.64 -15.80 -24.22
N TRP A 689 12.94 -15.78 -23.97
CA TRP A 689 13.50 -16.23 -22.71
C TRP A 689 14.53 -15.26 -22.17
N GLU A 690 14.67 -15.23 -20.87
CA GLU A 690 15.55 -14.32 -20.18
C GLU A 690 16.28 -15.02 -19.05
N VAL A 691 17.53 -14.62 -18.82
CA VAL A 691 18.33 -14.99 -17.64
C VAL A 691 18.90 -13.70 -17.06
N ALA A 692 18.68 -13.48 -15.77
CA ALA A 692 19.16 -12.30 -15.07
C ALA A 692 19.77 -12.65 -13.71
N ALA A 693 20.62 -11.76 -13.22
CA ALA A 693 20.98 -11.67 -11.82
C ALA A 693 20.34 -10.40 -11.22
N PHE A 694 19.93 -10.46 -9.99
CA PHE A 694 19.33 -9.32 -9.28
C PHE A 694 19.91 -9.15 -7.87
N VAL A 695 19.75 -7.94 -7.35
CA VAL A 695 19.93 -7.63 -5.94
C VAL A 695 18.87 -6.64 -5.51
N ARG A 696 18.20 -6.91 -4.38
CA ARG A 696 17.29 -6.00 -3.67
C ARG A 696 18.01 -5.45 -2.43
N ASN A 697 17.64 -4.24 -1.99
CA ASN A 697 18.33 -3.51 -0.93
C ASN A 697 19.86 -3.54 -1.13
N ILE A 698 20.34 -3.09 -2.32
CA ILE A 698 21.77 -3.15 -2.70
C ILE A 698 22.68 -2.39 -1.75
N THR A 699 22.16 -1.34 -1.10
CA THR A 699 22.86 -0.51 -0.12
C THR A 699 23.03 -1.21 1.23
N ASP A 700 22.27 -2.28 1.48
CA ASP A 700 22.20 -3.00 2.76
C ASP A 700 21.79 -2.08 3.92
N GLU A 701 20.82 -1.22 3.62
CA GLU A 701 20.30 -0.30 4.62
C GLU A 701 19.48 -1.03 5.68
N GLU A 702 19.70 -0.65 6.93
CA GLU A 702 18.99 -1.12 8.10
C GLU A 702 18.09 0.02 8.59
N ASN A 703 16.85 0.02 8.11
CA ASN A 703 15.91 1.10 8.37
C ASN A 703 14.81 0.64 9.32
N ILE A 704 14.53 1.45 10.35
CA ILE A 704 13.37 1.24 11.22
C ILE A 704 12.12 1.53 10.40
N GLN A 705 11.15 0.60 10.43
CA GLN A 705 9.84 0.75 9.80
C GLN A 705 8.75 1.13 10.80
N GLY A 706 8.93 0.75 12.07
CA GLY A 706 8.01 1.04 13.15
C GLY A 706 8.57 0.63 14.50
N GLY A 707 7.78 0.83 15.55
CA GLY A 707 8.21 0.55 16.90
C GLY A 707 7.07 0.35 17.87
N VAL A 708 7.41 -0.06 19.07
CA VAL A 708 6.50 -0.25 20.20
C VAL A 708 7.01 0.59 21.37
N ASP A 709 6.20 1.54 21.82
CA ASP A 709 6.59 2.55 22.79
C ASP A 709 6.30 2.18 24.26
N PHE A 710 5.47 1.16 24.49
CA PHE A 710 5.13 0.72 25.85
C PHE A 710 6.27 -0.09 26.50
N ASN A 711 7.22 -0.59 25.70
CA ASN A 711 8.30 -1.45 26.13
C ASN A 711 9.63 -1.04 25.49
N ASN A 712 10.68 -0.97 26.26
CA ASN A 712 12.13 -1.05 25.96
C ASN A 712 12.67 -0.41 24.67
N ASN A 713 12.13 0.67 24.15
CA ASN A 713 12.60 1.21 22.88
C ASN A 713 12.71 0.12 21.78
N THR A 714 11.64 -0.67 21.67
CA THR A 714 11.52 -1.79 20.73
C THR A 714 11.18 -1.28 19.34
N ALA A 715 11.78 -1.86 18.32
CA ALA A 715 11.54 -1.53 16.93
C ALA A 715 11.56 -2.76 16.02
N PHE A 716 11.04 -2.61 14.80
CA PHE A 716 11.18 -3.56 13.70
C PHE A 716 11.72 -2.86 12.46
N ASP A 717 12.44 -3.63 11.65
CA ASP A 717 13.25 -3.14 10.53
C ASP A 717 12.72 -3.58 9.15
N ASN A 718 13.39 -3.11 8.10
CA ASN A 718 13.09 -3.45 6.71
C ASN A 718 13.68 -4.81 6.31
N GLU A 719 13.24 -5.31 5.14
CA GLU A 719 13.77 -6.54 4.52
C GLU A 719 15.28 -6.48 4.28
N PRO A 720 16.00 -7.60 4.45
CA PRO A 720 17.44 -7.68 4.25
C PRO A 720 17.82 -7.50 2.77
N ARG A 721 19.14 -7.37 2.52
CA ARG A 721 19.68 -7.45 1.16
C ARG A 721 19.56 -8.87 0.64
N ILE A 722 19.01 -9.04 -0.57
CA ILE A 722 18.83 -10.33 -1.23
C ILE A 722 19.52 -10.30 -2.59
N TRP A 723 20.51 -11.18 -2.79
CA TRP A 723 21.08 -11.49 -4.09
C TRP A 723 20.39 -12.71 -4.69
N GLY A 724 20.18 -12.69 -6.00
CA GLY A 724 19.56 -13.82 -6.64
C GLY A 724 19.79 -13.86 -8.15
N GLY A 725 19.21 -14.88 -8.73
CA GLY A 725 19.13 -15.07 -10.18
C GLY A 725 17.74 -15.47 -10.61
N SER A 726 17.35 -15.08 -11.80
CA SER A 726 16.06 -15.38 -12.39
C SER A 726 16.18 -15.97 -13.79
N VAL A 727 15.25 -16.86 -14.11
CA VAL A 727 15.05 -17.37 -15.48
C VAL A 727 13.56 -17.23 -15.81
N SER A 728 13.24 -16.65 -16.96
CA SER A 728 11.86 -16.56 -17.43
C SER A 728 11.71 -17.00 -18.88
N VAL A 729 10.51 -17.42 -19.23
CA VAL A 729 10.10 -17.74 -20.61
C VAL A 729 8.70 -17.19 -20.83
N GLU A 730 8.49 -16.60 -22.02
CA GLU A 730 7.20 -16.09 -22.49
C GLU A 730 6.93 -16.63 -23.90
N PHE A 731 5.66 -16.91 -24.24
CA PHE A 731 5.22 -17.42 -25.54
C PHE A 731 3.78 -17.07 -25.87
#